data_bd1f6e921b9a7fe42351100f0bfcaf50
#
_entry.id   bd1f6e921b9a7fe42351100f0bfcaf50
#
_cell.length_a   1.000
_cell.length_b   1.000
_cell.length_c   1.000
_cell.angle_alpha   90.00
_cell.angle_beta   90.00
_cell.angle_gamma   90.00
#
_symmetry.space_group_name_H-M   'P 1'
#
loop_
_entity.id
_entity.type
_entity.pdbx_description
1 polymer ?
#
loop_
_entity_poly.entity_id
_entity_poly.type
_entity_poly.pdbx_seq_one_letter_code
_entity_poly.pdbx_strand_id
1 'polypeptide(L)'
;MSNFTFLTEEQCFCNDKLDILEKRGTQAAITDFSVLLGGWFSNYHVDNDSSLEGRTGWYWTKSDNGDSDARVVFGVGSRGYNPVVLRNGGARPALPFSSISNIPTNGESGKRARDGVLEVEYGYYPQKAVSKDMQERLERAYRSGSISKTRNSYTTDSTRYTEYDTTFEPQTHQEYQYNGKRYVRVEANSYYDGNNFTLSNGEQYKDGDNVWIEVSPVKWIVDEKSRMMITEKLIFAGVQFNKESNYHTRDFDKTDIKTFMDRYLSRDLEQSRGTITLGEQTEEFKPKKSRLQKLNPDKTKTADRSRMTDTEIIQNWIEAGESVLLRGPSGIGKTERIKTLYPDLIYMKLTNNMFPEKVVGSVNLQTGQSIPPDFAKTAIMQGATDEERKLVEENIQNIYDVADTVYERSKESDQKVVIMLDELLNVKPAVQSLVYTLVLNRMVEIGKGLKLPDNVVVVATGNQKKYSSVAEDLAEPLEKRFDHILDMEPKVGEWITEYAIPQKIHPSVIGYMLSKYNNSGKSEDIQDIGYFYEEPDVGEEHLDRNGCKGRTNDPRGWTSISNTLYNFERNLEQGKYEGKDVEDIIQRSISSKLREEWSAEFFDFYNLPTLTSEEVTKGMGEGYTQADLPRDISERFAYMTALITADETQVESCREFIRKHCDPEYLSIYDIYWAGNDERKMEKISELQEMSLALHTGKETEEYAEDGIAAYTDIGQMYSSYLTRDSKEVMNEENERE
;
A
#
# COMPACT_ATOMS: atom_id res chain seq x y z
N MET A 1 -8.56 1.57 4.33
CA MET A 1 -8.98 2.62 5.29
C MET A 1 -9.00 3.95 4.58
N SER A 2 -10.02 4.77 4.75
CA SER A 2 -10.04 6.10 4.14
C SER A 2 -9.04 6.98 4.89
N ASN A 3 -7.98 7.42 4.21
CA ASN A 3 -6.95 8.26 4.81
C ASN A 3 -7.41 9.71 4.92
N PHE A 4 -8.38 9.99 5.79
CA PHE A 4 -8.74 11.37 6.09
C PHE A 4 -7.58 12.10 6.75
N THR A 5 -7.30 13.30 6.28
CA THR A 5 -6.24 14.17 6.79
C THR A 5 -6.75 15.61 6.87
N PHE A 6 -5.90 16.53 7.31
CA PHE A 6 -6.09 17.97 7.13
C PHE A 6 -5.08 18.49 6.10
N LEU A 7 -5.30 19.70 5.63
CA LEU A 7 -4.31 20.42 4.84
C LEU A 7 -3.16 20.90 5.72
N THR A 8 -1.97 21.04 5.15
CA THR A 8 -0.87 21.77 5.81
C THR A 8 -1.07 23.27 5.72
N GLU A 9 -0.33 24.03 6.52
CA GLU A 9 -0.30 25.50 6.39
C GLU A 9 0.20 25.92 5.01
N GLU A 10 1.21 25.23 4.47
CA GLU A 10 1.75 25.46 3.13
C GLU A 10 0.69 25.28 2.05
N GLN A 11 -0.11 24.22 2.15
CA GLN A 11 -1.22 23.97 1.22
C GLN A 11 -2.34 25.03 1.31
N CYS A 12 -2.43 25.73 2.43
CA CYS A 12 -3.40 26.81 2.60
C CYS A 12 -2.86 28.18 2.12
N PHE A 13 -1.57 28.50 2.31
CA PHE A 13 -1.08 29.88 2.24
C PHE A 13 0.22 30.10 1.46
N CYS A 14 1.03 29.05 1.22
CA CYS A 14 2.39 29.18 0.67
C CYS A 14 2.48 28.70 -0.79
N ASN A 15 3.70 28.41 -1.24
CA ASN A 15 3.98 28.00 -2.62
C ASN A 15 3.25 26.72 -3.06
N ASP A 16 2.88 25.87 -2.10
CA ASP A 16 2.10 24.62 -2.32
C ASP A 16 0.60 24.83 -2.13
N LYS A 17 0.15 26.10 -2.14
CA LYS A 17 -1.28 26.42 -2.00
C LYS A 17 -2.11 25.71 -3.05
N LEU A 18 -3.20 25.10 -2.62
CA LEU A 18 -4.13 24.40 -3.50
C LEU A 18 -4.81 25.38 -4.48
N ASP A 19 -4.85 25.03 -5.75
CA ASP A 19 -5.50 25.84 -6.80
C ASP A 19 -6.97 26.17 -6.48
N ILE A 20 -7.68 25.26 -5.80
CA ILE A 20 -9.05 25.49 -5.35
C ILE A 20 -9.15 26.58 -4.26
N LEU A 21 -8.13 26.70 -3.39
CA LEU A 21 -8.10 27.74 -2.36
C LEU A 21 -7.65 29.11 -2.92
N GLU A 22 -6.94 29.12 -4.05
CA GLU A 22 -6.68 30.34 -4.77
C GLU A 22 -7.98 30.90 -5.41
N LYS A 23 -8.82 30.01 -5.92
CA LYS A 23 -10.10 30.36 -6.56
C LYS A 23 -11.22 30.71 -5.60
N ARG A 24 -11.30 30.03 -4.45
CA ARG A 24 -12.41 30.13 -3.49
C ARG A 24 -12.03 30.70 -2.12
N GLY A 25 -10.80 31.10 -1.94
CA GLY A 25 -10.31 31.55 -0.64
C GLY A 25 -10.07 30.38 0.35
N THR A 26 -9.43 30.71 1.46
CA THR A 26 -9.12 29.75 2.55
C THR A 26 -10.26 29.64 3.56
N GLN A 27 -11.21 30.57 3.57
CA GLN A 27 -12.37 30.56 4.46
C GLN A 27 -13.21 29.30 4.24
N ALA A 28 -13.85 28.83 5.32
CA ALA A 28 -14.83 27.75 5.23
C ALA A 28 -16.06 28.08 6.09
N ALA A 29 -17.25 27.89 5.52
CA ALA A 29 -18.47 27.99 6.28
C ALA A 29 -18.57 26.84 7.30
N ILE A 30 -19.22 27.10 8.43
CA ILE A 30 -19.42 26.10 9.48
C ILE A 30 -20.85 25.54 9.40
N THR A 31 -21.01 24.24 9.59
CA THR A 31 -22.35 23.60 9.64
C THR A 31 -23.01 23.86 11.00
N ASP A 32 -24.34 23.86 11.01
CA ASP A 32 -25.12 23.97 12.27
C ASP A 32 -24.80 22.84 13.23
N PHE A 33 -24.54 21.63 12.69
CA PHE A 33 -24.11 20.50 13.51
C PHE A 33 -22.79 20.78 14.23
N SER A 34 -21.81 21.35 13.54
CA SER A 34 -20.53 21.74 14.16
C SER A 34 -20.71 22.80 15.24
N VAL A 35 -21.60 23.77 15.04
CA VAL A 35 -21.92 24.80 16.05
C VAL A 35 -22.54 24.17 17.30
N LEU A 36 -23.45 23.21 17.14
CA LEU A 36 -24.08 22.49 18.26
C LEU A 36 -23.09 21.62 19.04
N LEU A 37 -21.97 21.24 18.43
CA LEU A 37 -20.88 20.49 19.08
C LEU A 37 -19.82 21.41 19.73
N GLY A 38 -20.05 22.69 19.82
CA GLY A 38 -19.14 23.67 20.42
C GLY A 38 -18.25 24.41 19.43
N GLY A 39 -18.47 24.27 18.12
CA GLY A 39 -17.74 25.00 17.10
C GLY A 39 -17.96 26.50 17.16
N TRP A 40 -16.89 27.28 17.17
CA TRP A 40 -16.94 28.73 17.11
C TRP A 40 -17.25 29.21 15.68
N PHE A 41 -18.13 30.18 15.55
CA PHE A 41 -18.41 30.86 14.29
C PHE A 41 -18.26 32.37 14.42
N SER A 42 -17.93 33.03 13.31
CA SER A 42 -17.79 34.48 13.22
C SER A 42 -18.99 35.14 12.51
N ASN A 43 -19.00 36.46 12.51
CA ASN A 43 -19.91 37.25 11.65
C ASN A 43 -19.36 37.41 10.23
N TYR A 44 -18.19 36.89 9.93
CA TYR A 44 -17.67 36.83 8.57
C TYR A 44 -18.36 35.70 7.79
N HIS A 45 -18.46 35.90 6.51
CA HIS A 45 -19.10 34.97 5.58
C HIS A 45 -18.12 34.55 4.49
N VAL A 46 -18.29 33.35 3.94
CA VAL A 46 -17.57 32.98 2.72
C VAL A 46 -17.95 33.92 1.59
N ASP A 47 -17.03 34.15 0.65
CA ASP A 47 -17.24 35.04 -0.48
C ASP A 47 -18.57 34.76 -1.19
N ASN A 48 -19.36 35.81 -1.42
CA ASN A 48 -20.64 35.79 -2.09
C ASN A 48 -21.82 35.08 -1.37
N ASP A 49 -21.68 34.67 -0.11
CA ASP A 49 -22.78 34.12 0.68
C ASP A 49 -23.00 34.90 1.98
N SER A 50 -23.86 35.91 1.94
CA SER A 50 -24.24 36.71 3.12
C SER A 50 -25.32 36.05 3.98
N SER A 51 -25.74 34.84 3.67
CA SER A 51 -26.70 34.07 4.47
C SER A 51 -26.09 33.55 5.77
N LEU A 52 -26.95 33.16 6.72
CA LEU A 52 -26.50 32.53 7.96
C LEU A 52 -25.76 31.19 7.71
N GLU A 53 -25.99 30.54 6.56
CA GLU A 53 -25.27 29.32 6.16
C GLU A 53 -23.82 29.60 5.73
N GLY A 54 -23.53 30.80 5.25
CA GLY A 54 -22.20 31.24 4.81
C GLY A 54 -21.29 31.69 5.95
N ARG A 55 -21.75 31.71 7.21
CA ARG A 55 -20.91 32.12 8.36
C ARG A 55 -19.70 31.21 8.52
N THR A 56 -18.53 31.81 8.70
CA THR A 56 -17.26 31.08 8.76
C THR A 56 -16.91 30.68 10.19
N GLY A 57 -16.18 29.57 10.30
CA GLY A 57 -15.48 29.15 11.52
C GLY A 57 -13.98 29.11 11.30
N TRP A 58 -13.22 28.99 12.38
CA TRP A 58 -11.81 28.65 12.28
C TRP A 58 -11.62 27.13 12.31
N TYR A 59 -10.54 26.64 11.66
CA TYR A 59 -10.31 25.22 11.55
C TYR A 59 -8.82 24.84 11.64
N TRP A 60 -8.58 23.62 12.05
CA TRP A 60 -7.26 23.04 12.21
C TRP A 60 -6.59 22.73 10.86
N THR A 61 -5.27 22.95 10.80
CA THR A 61 -4.39 22.34 9.80
C THR A 61 -3.59 21.22 10.45
N LYS A 62 -2.90 20.39 9.66
CA LYS A 62 -2.02 19.35 10.21
C LYS A 62 -0.61 19.85 10.55
N SER A 63 -0.34 21.15 10.40
CA SER A 63 0.95 21.77 10.73
C SER A 63 1.01 22.13 12.21
N ASP A 64 2.13 21.79 12.86
CA ASP A 64 2.40 22.19 14.24
C ASP A 64 2.86 23.66 14.35
N ASN A 65 2.81 24.20 15.55
CA ASN A 65 3.37 25.51 15.89
C ASN A 65 4.18 25.46 17.20
N GLY A 66 4.89 24.38 17.45
CA GLY A 66 5.64 24.16 18.70
C GLY A 66 4.92 23.22 19.66
N ASP A 67 5.28 23.29 20.93
CA ASP A 67 4.94 22.24 21.91
C ASP A 67 3.47 22.27 22.39
N SER A 68 2.77 23.40 22.27
CA SER A 68 1.42 23.58 22.81
C SER A 68 0.37 24.04 21.81
N ASP A 69 0.78 24.40 20.60
CA ASP A 69 -0.10 25.04 19.63
C ASP A 69 -0.06 24.30 18.28
N ALA A 70 -1.19 24.29 17.58
CA ALA A 70 -1.28 23.84 16.19
C ALA A 70 -1.67 25.01 15.27
N ARG A 71 -1.29 24.92 14.02
CA ARG A 71 -1.62 25.90 12.99
C ARG A 71 -3.09 25.80 12.61
N VAL A 72 -3.70 26.97 12.42
CA VAL A 72 -5.13 27.11 12.09
C VAL A 72 -5.35 28.09 10.96
N VAL A 73 -6.50 27.95 10.32
CA VAL A 73 -7.07 28.99 9.44
C VAL A 73 -8.18 29.68 10.21
N PHE A 74 -8.07 30.99 10.45
CA PHE A 74 -9.13 31.77 11.11
C PHE A 74 -10.34 31.98 10.21
N GLY A 75 -11.48 32.29 10.81
CA GLY A 75 -12.73 32.58 10.09
C GLY A 75 -12.63 33.71 9.06
N VAL A 76 -11.67 34.61 9.20
CA VAL A 76 -11.34 35.65 8.20
C VAL A 76 -10.45 35.15 7.06
N GLY A 77 -10.11 33.86 7.05
CA GLY A 77 -9.24 33.27 6.03
C GLY A 77 -7.74 33.48 6.25
N SER A 78 -7.32 34.11 7.33
CA SER A 78 -5.91 34.33 7.65
C SER A 78 -5.30 33.13 8.39
N ARG A 79 -3.99 33.00 8.32
CA ARG A 79 -3.23 32.00 9.09
C ARG A 79 -3.10 32.42 10.56
N GLY A 80 -3.05 31.43 11.45
CA GLY A 80 -2.82 31.63 12.86
C GLY A 80 -2.42 30.35 13.57
N TYR A 81 -2.51 30.37 14.88
CA TYR A 81 -2.28 29.21 15.74
C TYR A 81 -3.21 29.25 16.95
N ASN A 82 -3.54 28.09 17.48
CA ASN A 82 -4.36 27.95 18.69
C ASN A 82 -3.82 26.77 19.52
N PRO A 83 -4.03 26.85 20.87
CA PRO A 83 -3.68 25.73 21.73
C PRO A 83 -4.35 24.44 21.32
N VAL A 84 -3.58 23.35 21.30
CA VAL A 84 -4.02 22.02 20.82
C VAL A 84 -5.17 21.43 21.62
N VAL A 85 -5.36 21.89 22.85
CA VAL A 85 -6.45 21.44 23.75
C VAL A 85 -7.79 22.14 23.49
N LEU A 86 -7.85 23.14 22.64
CA LEU A 86 -9.11 23.81 22.31
C LEU A 86 -10.04 22.87 21.52
N ARG A 87 -11.33 22.91 21.87
CA ARG A 87 -12.38 22.09 21.24
C ARG A 87 -13.27 22.86 20.28
N ASN A 88 -13.22 24.19 20.30
CA ASN A 88 -14.08 25.05 19.49
C ASN A 88 -13.59 25.26 18.06
N GLY A 89 -12.51 24.58 17.66
CA GLY A 89 -12.06 24.53 16.27
C GLY A 89 -12.94 23.63 15.42
N GLY A 90 -13.29 24.11 14.24
CA GLY A 90 -13.95 23.28 13.25
C GLY A 90 -12.97 22.35 12.56
N ALA A 91 -13.48 21.29 11.99
CA ALA A 91 -12.71 20.37 11.17
C ALA A 91 -13.14 20.43 9.71
N ARG A 92 -12.17 20.62 8.83
CA ARG A 92 -12.27 20.62 7.38
C ARG A 92 -11.49 19.41 6.83
N PRO A 93 -12.06 18.21 6.86
CA PRO A 93 -11.37 17.02 6.42
C PRO A 93 -10.95 17.10 4.94
N ALA A 94 -9.78 16.55 4.67
CA ALA A 94 -9.23 16.37 3.33
C ALA A 94 -9.03 14.87 3.06
N LEU A 95 -9.14 14.47 1.79
CA LEU A 95 -8.98 13.10 1.37
C LEU A 95 -8.13 13.06 0.08
N PRO A 96 -6.95 12.43 0.10
CA PRO A 96 -6.16 12.23 -1.11
C PRO A 96 -6.81 11.17 -2.01
N PHE A 97 -6.58 11.29 -3.31
CA PHE A 97 -7.05 10.31 -4.31
C PHE A 97 -5.96 10.05 -5.36
N SER A 98 -5.89 8.83 -5.87
CA SER A 98 -4.86 8.41 -6.81
C SER A 98 -5.09 8.93 -8.23
N SER A 99 -6.35 9.03 -8.66
CA SER A 99 -6.75 9.55 -9.97
C SER A 99 -8.16 10.13 -9.92
N ILE A 100 -8.51 10.99 -10.90
CA ILE A 100 -9.86 11.58 -11.00
C ILE A 100 -10.95 10.51 -11.11
N SER A 101 -10.65 9.39 -11.78
CA SER A 101 -11.57 8.26 -11.89
C SER A 101 -11.83 7.53 -10.58
N ASN A 102 -10.93 7.68 -9.59
CA ASN A 102 -11.01 7.05 -8.28
C ASN A 102 -11.52 7.98 -7.17
N ILE A 103 -12.01 9.15 -7.52
CA ILE A 103 -12.62 10.05 -6.54
C ILE A 103 -13.88 9.37 -5.98
N PRO A 104 -13.96 9.20 -4.65
CA PRO A 104 -15.14 8.61 -4.04
C PRO A 104 -16.34 9.56 -4.18
N THR A 105 -17.52 9.02 -4.55
CA THR A 105 -18.75 9.77 -4.67
C THR A 105 -19.95 8.96 -4.18
N ASN A 106 -21.09 9.62 -3.94
CA ASN A 106 -22.36 8.97 -3.58
C ASN A 106 -23.09 8.30 -4.80
N GLY A 107 -22.36 8.06 -5.89
CA GLY A 107 -22.89 7.42 -7.11
C GLY A 107 -23.26 8.39 -8.23
N GLU A 108 -23.20 9.69 -8.02
CA GLU A 108 -23.34 10.72 -9.05
C GLU A 108 -21.96 11.20 -9.54
N SER A 109 -21.90 11.54 -10.82
CA SER A 109 -20.70 12.20 -11.38
C SER A 109 -20.52 13.58 -10.74
N GLY A 110 -19.28 13.96 -10.47
CA GLY A 110 -18.98 15.30 -10.00
C GLY A 110 -19.43 16.37 -11.01
N LYS A 111 -19.75 17.56 -10.51
CA LYS A 111 -20.16 18.72 -11.31
C LYS A 111 -19.05 19.76 -11.31
N ARG A 112 -18.79 20.39 -12.46
CA ARG A 112 -17.91 21.56 -12.50
C ARG A 112 -18.75 22.81 -12.24
N ALA A 113 -18.36 23.56 -11.22
CA ALA A 113 -18.91 24.86 -10.92
C ALA A 113 -18.49 25.91 -11.96
N ARG A 114 -19.08 27.11 -11.90
CA ARG A 114 -18.79 28.21 -12.84
C ARG A 114 -17.34 28.67 -12.83
N ASP A 115 -16.66 28.56 -11.71
CA ASP A 115 -15.23 28.83 -11.52
C ASP A 115 -14.31 27.72 -12.03
N GLY A 116 -14.90 26.66 -12.60
CA GLY A 116 -14.19 25.48 -13.12
C GLY A 116 -13.75 24.49 -12.06
N VAL A 117 -14.02 24.70 -10.78
CA VAL A 117 -13.73 23.77 -9.70
C VAL A 117 -14.64 22.55 -9.79
N LEU A 118 -14.08 21.36 -9.69
CA LEU A 118 -14.84 20.12 -9.64
C LEU A 118 -15.43 19.94 -8.24
N GLU A 119 -16.73 19.73 -8.15
CA GLU A 119 -17.48 19.45 -6.93
C GLU A 119 -18.03 18.04 -6.97
N VAL A 120 -17.90 17.31 -5.85
CA VAL A 120 -18.45 15.96 -5.69
C VAL A 120 -19.20 15.85 -4.37
N GLU A 121 -20.20 14.97 -4.33
CA GLU A 121 -20.86 14.59 -3.09
C GLU A 121 -20.36 13.20 -2.65
N TYR A 122 -19.84 13.13 -1.42
CA TYR A 122 -19.33 11.89 -0.86
C TYR A 122 -19.66 11.76 0.62
N GLY A 123 -20.28 10.66 0.99
CA GLY A 123 -20.79 10.42 2.33
C GLY A 123 -22.02 11.27 2.65
N TYR A 124 -22.63 10.99 3.78
CA TYR A 124 -23.72 11.75 4.36
C TYR A 124 -23.37 12.08 5.79
N TYR A 125 -23.68 13.29 6.22
CA TYR A 125 -23.39 13.73 7.58
C TYR A 125 -24.45 14.73 8.04
N PRO A 126 -24.70 14.87 9.35
CA PRO A 126 -25.58 15.93 9.85
C PRO A 126 -24.98 17.30 9.51
N GLN A 127 -25.77 18.20 8.95
CA GLN A 127 -25.23 19.50 8.53
C GLN A 127 -26.10 20.68 8.96
N LYS A 128 -27.38 20.70 8.59
CA LYS A 128 -28.24 21.89 8.69
C LYS A 128 -29.41 21.68 9.63
N ALA A 129 -29.68 22.66 10.49
CA ALA A 129 -30.88 22.71 11.32
C ALA A 129 -32.13 22.88 10.43
N VAL A 130 -33.15 22.06 10.68
CA VAL A 130 -34.38 22.16 9.93
C VAL A 130 -35.20 23.38 10.39
N SER A 131 -36.17 23.82 9.57
CA SER A 131 -37.05 24.94 9.90
C SER A 131 -37.84 24.70 11.20
N LYS A 132 -38.28 25.75 11.85
CA LYS A 132 -39.05 25.68 13.10
C LYS A 132 -40.24 24.73 13.03
N ASP A 133 -41.06 24.85 11.99
CA ASP A 133 -42.23 23.96 11.77
C ASP A 133 -41.77 22.48 11.69
N MET A 134 -40.67 22.21 11.01
CA MET A 134 -40.13 20.86 10.93
C MET A 134 -39.53 20.38 12.26
N GLN A 135 -38.86 21.27 13.05
CA GLN A 135 -38.42 20.98 14.41
C GLN A 135 -39.58 20.46 15.26
N GLU A 136 -40.69 21.17 15.23
CA GLU A 136 -41.89 20.83 16.01
C GLU A 136 -42.57 19.51 15.53
N ARG A 137 -42.57 19.27 14.23
CA ARG A 137 -43.12 18.02 13.66
C ARG A 137 -42.27 16.81 14.02
N LEU A 138 -40.96 16.91 13.90
CA LEU A 138 -40.04 15.84 14.27
C LEU A 138 -40.06 15.56 15.77
N GLU A 139 -40.12 16.60 16.59
CA GLU A 139 -40.19 16.43 18.05
C GLU A 139 -41.52 15.76 18.48
N ARG A 140 -42.65 16.10 17.83
CA ARG A 140 -43.93 15.42 18.06
C ARG A 140 -43.86 13.95 17.61
N ALA A 141 -43.29 13.67 16.44
CA ALA A 141 -43.13 12.33 15.94
C ALA A 141 -42.19 11.49 16.82
N TYR A 142 -41.14 12.09 17.35
CA TYR A 142 -40.21 11.45 18.28
C TYR A 142 -40.91 11.08 19.61
N ARG A 143 -41.64 12.02 20.22
CA ARG A 143 -42.37 11.78 21.50
C ARG A 143 -43.51 10.78 21.35
N SER A 144 -44.16 10.72 20.20
CA SER A 144 -45.23 9.76 19.92
C SER A 144 -44.70 8.38 19.46
N GLY A 145 -43.38 8.23 19.22
CA GLY A 145 -42.79 7.01 18.69
C GLY A 145 -43.13 6.73 17.22
N SER A 146 -43.64 7.72 16.49
CA SER A 146 -44.02 7.59 15.06
C SER A 146 -42.90 7.87 14.07
N ILE A 147 -41.68 8.18 14.56
CA ILE A 147 -40.48 8.33 13.74
C ILE A 147 -39.66 7.05 13.76
N SER A 148 -39.17 6.60 12.61
CA SER A 148 -38.40 5.37 12.48
C SER A 148 -36.92 5.61 12.77
N LYS A 149 -36.31 4.73 13.58
CA LYS A 149 -34.86 4.68 13.76
C LYS A 149 -34.24 3.97 12.55
N THR A 150 -33.15 4.49 12.05
CA THR A 150 -32.30 3.77 11.07
C THR A 150 -31.20 2.99 11.80
N ARG A 151 -30.37 2.27 11.05
CA ARG A 151 -29.18 1.60 11.60
C ARG A 151 -28.00 2.55 11.79
N ASN A 152 -28.04 3.72 11.17
CA ASN A 152 -26.96 4.68 11.17
C ASN A 152 -26.93 5.52 12.45
N SER A 153 -25.74 5.88 12.84
CA SER A 153 -25.49 6.82 13.93
C SER A 153 -24.21 7.60 13.69
N TYR A 154 -24.07 8.73 14.37
CA TYR A 154 -22.93 9.63 14.22
C TYR A 154 -22.28 9.83 15.58
N THR A 155 -20.96 9.61 15.67
CA THR A 155 -20.24 9.70 16.93
C THR A 155 -19.56 11.06 17.05
N THR A 156 -19.70 11.68 18.22
CA THR A 156 -19.07 12.96 18.59
C THR A 156 -18.51 12.85 20.01
N ASP A 157 -17.88 13.90 20.51
CA ASP A 157 -17.49 13.98 21.91
C ASP A 157 -18.65 14.54 22.75
N SER A 158 -18.98 13.90 23.86
CA SER A 158 -20.03 14.34 24.81
C SER A 158 -19.54 15.33 25.85
N THR A 159 -18.23 15.48 26.00
CA THR A 159 -17.66 16.37 27.00
C THR A 159 -18.07 17.80 26.72
N ARG A 160 -18.66 18.47 27.73
CA ARG A 160 -18.98 19.88 27.61
C ARG A 160 -17.71 20.66 27.33
N TYR A 161 -17.86 21.69 26.50
CA TYR A 161 -16.78 22.65 26.28
C TYR A 161 -16.33 23.23 27.61
N THR A 162 -15.20 22.73 28.08
CA THR A 162 -14.40 23.39 29.12
C THR A 162 -12.99 23.46 28.57
N GLU A 163 -12.35 24.58 28.71
CA GLU A 163 -11.03 24.89 28.16
C GLU A 163 -9.94 23.88 28.59
N TYR A 164 -10.23 23.06 29.60
CA TYR A 164 -9.26 22.16 30.26
C TYR A 164 -9.74 20.73 30.45
N ASP A 165 -10.88 20.33 29.89
CA ASP A 165 -11.30 18.93 29.97
C ASP A 165 -10.62 18.09 28.90
N THR A 166 -9.82 17.12 29.32
CA THR A 166 -8.98 16.30 28.47
C THR A 166 -9.57 14.91 28.20
N THR A 167 -10.73 14.58 28.76
CA THR A 167 -11.38 13.29 28.54
C THR A 167 -12.23 13.31 27.26
N PHE A 168 -11.98 12.33 26.38
CA PHE A 168 -12.85 12.09 25.22
C PHE A 168 -13.89 11.03 25.62
N GLU A 169 -15.18 11.42 25.57
CA GLU A 169 -16.30 10.52 25.83
C GLU A 169 -17.18 10.41 24.57
N PRO A 170 -17.15 9.28 23.86
CA PRO A 170 -17.94 9.11 22.65
C PRO A 170 -19.44 9.24 22.94
N GLN A 171 -20.11 10.15 22.24
CA GLN A 171 -21.55 10.28 22.21
C GLN A 171 -22.10 9.91 20.85
N THR A 172 -23.11 9.04 20.82
CA THR A 172 -23.72 8.58 19.59
C THR A 172 -25.05 9.27 19.34
N HIS A 173 -25.17 9.92 18.19
CA HIS A 173 -26.41 10.57 17.72
C HIS A 173 -27.13 9.61 16.76
N GLN A 174 -28.22 9.00 17.20
CA GLN A 174 -29.02 8.09 16.41
C GLN A 174 -29.68 8.80 15.22
N GLU A 175 -29.56 8.23 14.05
CA GLU A 175 -30.28 8.69 12.85
C GLU A 175 -31.72 8.21 12.86
N TYR A 176 -32.61 9.09 12.43
CA TYR A 176 -34.04 8.85 12.29
C TYR A 176 -34.47 9.17 10.87
N GLN A 177 -35.49 8.46 10.40
CA GLN A 177 -36.12 8.70 9.11
C GLN A 177 -37.55 9.22 9.30
N TYR A 178 -37.86 10.29 8.57
CA TYR A 178 -39.18 10.90 8.55
C TYR A 178 -39.47 11.46 7.16
N ASN A 179 -40.60 11.04 6.54
CA ASN A 179 -40.99 11.46 5.20
C ASN A 179 -39.87 11.33 4.15
N GLY A 180 -39.16 10.21 4.14
CA GLY A 180 -38.11 9.91 3.18
C GLY A 180 -36.78 10.66 3.40
N LYS A 181 -36.69 11.54 4.39
CA LYS A 181 -35.46 12.25 4.78
C LYS A 181 -34.90 11.73 6.09
N ARG A 182 -33.62 12.01 6.32
CA ARG A 182 -32.84 11.54 7.48
C ARG A 182 -32.49 12.67 8.38
N TYR A 183 -32.56 12.45 9.69
CA TYR A 183 -32.35 13.46 10.71
C TYR A 183 -31.64 12.88 11.94
N VAL A 184 -30.93 13.71 12.65
CA VAL A 184 -30.44 13.41 13.99
C VAL A 184 -30.98 14.44 14.98
N ARG A 185 -31.20 14.01 16.22
CA ARG A 185 -31.58 14.89 17.34
C ARG A 185 -30.34 15.12 18.18
N VAL A 186 -29.94 16.36 18.33
CA VAL A 186 -28.70 16.78 18.99
C VAL A 186 -29.03 17.71 20.15
N GLU A 187 -28.49 17.44 21.30
CA GLU A 187 -28.49 18.38 22.42
C GLU A 187 -27.37 19.39 22.21
N ALA A 188 -27.69 20.66 22.24
CA ALA A 188 -26.73 21.73 22.04
C ALA A 188 -25.69 21.75 23.14
N ASN A 189 -24.43 21.69 22.77
CA ASN A 189 -23.26 21.86 23.62
C ASN A 189 -22.40 22.97 23.02
N SER A 190 -22.95 24.18 23.04
CA SER A 190 -22.39 25.31 22.30
C SER A 190 -21.20 25.93 23.02
N TYR A 191 -20.26 26.44 22.24
CA TYR A 191 -19.19 27.33 22.71
C TYR A 191 -19.74 28.55 23.47
N TYR A 192 -20.95 29.00 23.16
CA TYR A 192 -21.60 30.19 23.68
C TYR A 192 -22.37 29.93 25.00
N ASP A 193 -21.79 29.21 25.93
CA ASP A 193 -22.39 28.76 27.19
C ASP A 193 -23.30 29.81 27.82
N GLY A 194 -24.55 29.43 28.06
CA GLY A 194 -25.59 30.28 28.66
C GLY A 194 -26.11 31.41 27.78
N ASN A 195 -25.56 31.65 26.59
CA ASN A 195 -26.01 32.67 25.66
C ASN A 195 -26.83 32.05 24.51
N ASN A 196 -27.78 32.86 24.02
CA ASN A 196 -28.51 32.48 22.80
C ASN A 196 -27.61 32.61 21.57
N PHE A 197 -27.66 31.64 20.70
CA PHE A 197 -27.01 31.67 19.40
C PHE A 197 -28.02 31.34 18.30
N THR A 198 -27.79 31.85 17.08
CA THR A 198 -28.70 31.67 15.95
C THR A 198 -28.12 30.67 14.97
N LEU A 199 -28.86 29.63 14.60
CA LEU A 199 -28.48 28.68 13.57
C LEU A 199 -28.92 29.15 12.15
N SER A 200 -28.55 28.41 11.11
CA SER A 200 -28.80 28.78 9.73
C SER A 200 -30.30 28.86 9.38
N ASN A 201 -31.15 28.18 10.13
CA ASN A 201 -32.62 28.27 10.00
C ASN A 201 -33.23 29.57 10.55
N GLY A 202 -32.43 30.48 11.09
CA GLY A 202 -32.84 31.75 11.65
C GLY A 202 -33.41 31.71 13.09
N GLU A 203 -33.49 30.52 13.69
CA GLU A 203 -34.00 30.32 15.03
C GLU A 203 -32.88 30.47 16.07
N GLN A 204 -33.26 30.95 17.26
CA GLN A 204 -32.36 31.07 18.41
C GLN A 204 -32.44 29.85 19.31
N TYR A 205 -31.28 29.36 19.72
CA TYR A 205 -31.09 28.23 20.62
C TYR A 205 -30.12 28.60 21.72
N LYS A 206 -30.16 27.84 22.80
CA LYS A 206 -29.21 27.92 23.90
C LYS A 206 -28.64 26.55 24.26
N ASP A 207 -27.60 26.54 25.02
CA ASP A 207 -27.00 25.34 25.53
C ASP A 207 -28.01 24.42 26.24
N GLY A 208 -28.00 23.12 25.95
CA GLY A 208 -28.96 22.10 26.41
C GLY A 208 -30.25 21.99 25.60
N ASP A 209 -30.51 22.88 24.64
CA ASP A 209 -31.66 22.72 23.74
C ASP A 209 -31.49 21.54 22.80
N ASN A 210 -32.59 20.84 22.50
CA ASN A 210 -32.56 19.73 21.53
C ASN A 210 -32.95 20.23 20.15
N VAL A 211 -32.08 20.00 19.20
CA VAL A 211 -32.22 20.47 17.80
C VAL A 211 -32.20 19.30 16.81
N TRP A 212 -33.12 19.33 15.89
CA TRP A 212 -33.16 18.38 14.76
C TRP A 212 -32.32 18.90 13.58
N ILE A 213 -31.35 18.10 13.19
CA ILE A 213 -30.43 18.40 12.10
C ILE A 213 -30.70 17.43 10.93
N GLU A 214 -30.80 17.96 9.72
CA GLU A 214 -30.92 17.16 8.52
C GLU A 214 -29.57 16.49 8.17
N VAL A 215 -29.60 15.20 7.87
CA VAL A 215 -28.49 14.44 7.32
C VAL A 215 -28.51 14.55 5.81
N SER A 216 -27.51 15.20 5.26
CA SER A 216 -27.44 15.49 3.83
C SER A 216 -26.08 15.09 3.25
N PRO A 217 -25.97 14.94 1.90
CA PRO A 217 -24.69 14.64 1.26
C PRO A 217 -23.63 15.68 1.65
N VAL A 218 -22.44 15.21 1.96
CA VAL A 218 -21.29 16.10 2.20
C VAL A 218 -20.70 16.50 0.86
N LYS A 219 -20.61 17.81 0.63
CA LYS A 219 -20.04 18.39 -0.57
C LYS A 219 -18.53 18.57 -0.41
N TRP A 220 -17.79 18.13 -1.41
CA TRP A 220 -16.34 18.22 -1.48
C TRP A 220 -15.93 19.00 -2.72
N ILE A 221 -14.89 19.80 -2.58
CA ILE A 221 -14.23 20.51 -3.67
C ILE A 221 -12.91 19.83 -3.97
N VAL A 222 -12.62 19.63 -5.26
CA VAL A 222 -11.53 18.78 -5.73
C VAL A 222 -10.41 19.63 -6.33
N ASP A 223 -9.22 19.50 -5.77
CA ASP A 223 -7.98 20.00 -6.37
C ASP A 223 -7.35 18.89 -7.22
N GLU A 224 -7.49 19.02 -8.53
CA GLU A 224 -7.04 17.99 -9.47
C GLU A 224 -5.51 17.92 -9.56
N LYS A 225 -4.82 19.04 -9.32
CA LYS A 225 -3.36 19.13 -9.42
C LYS A 225 -2.67 18.45 -8.25
N SER A 226 -3.10 18.73 -7.05
CA SER A 226 -2.55 18.12 -5.84
C SER A 226 -3.19 16.78 -5.50
N ARG A 227 -4.22 16.36 -6.26
CA ARG A 227 -5.00 15.13 -6.04
C ARG A 227 -5.60 15.05 -4.63
N MET A 228 -6.14 16.17 -4.18
CA MET A 228 -6.79 16.30 -2.88
C MET A 228 -8.23 16.76 -3.06
N MET A 229 -9.15 16.21 -2.29
CA MET A 229 -10.48 16.77 -2.11
C MET A 229 -10.65 17.21 -0.67
N ILE A 230 -11.31 18.35 -0.46
CA ILE A 230 -11.58 18.89 0.87
C ILE A 230 -13.07 19.15 1.02
N THR A 231 -13.62 19.04 2.24
CA THR A 231 -15.00 19.41 2.47
C THR A 231 -15.22 20.89 2.18
N GLU A 232 -16.35 21.24 1.58
CA GLU A 232 -16.70 22.62 1.32
C GLU A 232 -16.89 23.38 2.66
N LYS A 233 -17.53 22.72 3.64
CA LYS A 233 -17.83 23.27 4.95
C LYS A 233 -17.06 22.55 6.07
N LEU A 234 -16.97 23.16 7.23
CA LEU A 234 -16.53 22.53 8.47
C LEU A 234 -17.64 21.60 8.95
N ILE A 235 -17.39 20.29 8.97
CA ILE A 235 -18.47 19.31 9.16
C ILE A 235 -18.60 18.78 10.59
N PHE A 236 -17.57 18.93 11.42
CA PHE A 236 -17.66 18.65 12.85
C PHE A 236 -16.78 19.60 13.67
N ALA A 237 -17.02 19.68 14.97
CA ALA A 237 -16.24 20.38 15.97
C ALA A 237 -16.35 19.65 17.32
N GLY A 238 -15.92 20.25 18.39
CA GLY A 238 -16.00 19.66 19.74
C GLY A 238 -14.90 18.66 20.05
N VAL A 239 -13.96 18.42 19.13
CA VAL A 239 -12.82 17.52 19.30
C VAL A 239 -11.54 18.35 19.35
N GLN A 240 -10.75 18.18 20.41
CA GLN A 240 -9.45 18.84 20.54
C GLN A 240 -8.45 18.27 19.52
N PHE A 241 -7.47 19.09 19.14
CA PHE A 241 -6.40 18.62 18.28
C PHE A 241 -5.58 17.55 19.01
N ASN A 242 -5.21 17.84 20.28
CA ASN A 242 -4.54 16.88 21.15
C ASN A 242 -4.89 17.18 22.62
N LYS A 243 -5.05 16.14 23.46
CA LYS A 243 -5.49 16.29 24.86
C LYS A 243 -4.43 16.87 25.80
N GLU A 244 -3.15 16.82 25.47
CA GLU A 244 -2.05 17.27 26.30
C GLU A 244 -1.26 18.38 25.61
N SER A 245 -1.16 19.54 26.25
CA SER A 245 -0.43 20.70 25.73
C SER A 245 1.11 20.55 25.77
N ASN A 246 1.63 19.54 26.46
CA ASN A 246 3.06 19.43 26.76
C ASN A 246 3.78 18.34 25.95
N TYR A 247 3.15 17.75 24.95
CA TYR A 247 3.77 16.65 24.24
C TYR A 247 3.95 16.93 22.75
N HIS A 248 5.18 16.78 22.34
CA HIS A 248 5.80 16.76 21.04
C HIS A 248 5.14 15.86 20.01
N THR A 249 3.84 15.86 19.84
CA THR A 249 3.22 15.23 18.69
C THR A 249 3.30 16.16 17.49
N ARG A 250 4.52 16.32 16.98
CA ARG A 250 4.76 16.88 15.64
C ARG A 250 4.18 15.99 14.54
N ASP A 251 3.82 14.79 14.90
CA ASP A 251 3.24 13.77 14.05
C ASP A 251 1.71 13.88 14.10
N PHE A 252 1.13 14.42 13.03
CA PHE A 252 -0.32 14.54 12.91
C PHE A 252 -1.03 13.20 13.05
N ASP A 253 -0.43 12.10 12.57
CA ASP A 253 -1.04 10.79 12.59
C ASP A 253 -1.21 10.21 14.01
N LYS A 254 -0.53 10.77 14.99
CA LYS A 254 -0.64 10.40 16.41
C LYS A 254 -1.57 11.32 17.23
N THR A 255 -2.19 12.32 16.60
CA THR A 255 -3.07 13.26 17.33
C THR A 255 -4.44 12.66 17.65
N ASP A 256 -5.08 13.19 18.69
CA ASP A 256 -6.43 12.75 19.07
C ASP A 256 -7.47 13.05 17.99
N ILE A 257 -7.34 14.18 17.29
CA ILE A 257 -8.25 14.52 16.19
C ILE A 257 -8.10 13.59 14.98
N LYS A 258 -6.88 13.13 14.68
CA LYS A 258 -6.65 12.13 13.61
C LYS A 258 -7.25 10.79 14.02
N THR A 259 -7.01 10.35 15.23
CA THR A 259 -7.61 9.13 15.81
C THR A 259 -9.14 9.19 15.74
N PHE A 260 -9.74 10.36 16.07
CA PHE A 260 -11.18 10.55 15.95
C PHE A 260 -11.65 10.42 14.49
N MET A 261 -10.96 11.04 13.54
CA MET A 261 -11.32 10.95 12.12
C MET A 261 -11.26 9.53 11.59
N ASP A 262 -10.21 8.80 11.91
CA ASP A 262 -10.03 7.43 11.43
C ASP A 262 -11.05 6.46 12.05
N ARG A 263 -11.29 6.59 13.35
CA ARG A 263 -12.14 5.67 14.10
C ARG A 263 -13.63 5.93 13.93
N TYR A 264 -14.03 7.19 13.89
CA TYR A 264 -15.45 7.56 13.93
C TYR A 264 -15.91 8.23 12.64
N LEU A 265 -15.27 9.30 12.17
CA LEU A 265 -15.71 10.03 10.99
C LEU A 265 -15.71 9.17 9.74
N SER A 266 -14.66 8.38 9.53
CA SER A 266 -14.55 7.47 8.39
C SER A 266 -15.73 6.49 8.36
N ARG A 267 -15.97 5.82 9.48
CA ARG A 267 -17.11 4.90 9.62
C ARG A 267 -18.46 5.62 9.40
N ASP A 268 -18.65 6.77 10.00
CA ASP A 268 -19.92 7.49 9.99
C ASP A 268 -20.25 8.05 8.60
N LEU A 269 -19.26 8.43 7.82
CA LEU A 269 -19.43 8.80 6.41
C LEU A 269 -19.70 7.58 5.51
N GLU A 270 -19.08 6.44 5.78
CA GLU A 270 -19.23 5.23 4.98
C GLU A 270 -20.54 4.49 5.23
N GLN A 271 -20.94 4.32 6.50
CA GLN A 271 -22.20 3.65 6.87
C GLN A 271 -23.44 4.34 6.28
N SER A 272 -23.35 5.65 6.08
CA SER A 272 -24.44 6.47 5.57
C SER A 272 -24.64 6.39 4.05
N ARG A 273 -23.82 5.61 3.34
CA ARG A 273 -23.89 5.37 1.90
C ARG A 273 -25.10 4.54 1.50
N GLY A 274 -26.26 5.00 1.76
CA GLY A 274 -27.41 4.48 1.03
C GLY A 274 -28.20 3.38 1.67
N THR A 275 -29.26 3.79 2.33
CA THR A 275 -30.58 3.19 2.18
C THR A 275 -31.55 4.34 2.14
N ILE A 276 -32.03 4.71 0.97
CA ILE A 276 -33.18 5.62 0.85
C ILE A 276 -34.41 4.72 0.85
N THR A 277 -35.18 4.77 1.92
CA THR A 277 -36.50 4.15 1.95
C THR A 277 -37.49 5.15 1.37
N LEU A 278 -37.93 4.95 0.14
CA LEU A 278 -39.08 5.64 -0.46
C LEU A 278 -40.27 4.75 -0.21
N GLY A 279 -41.22 5.20 0.65
CA GLY A 279 -42.51 4.61 1.01
C GLY A 279 -42.73 3.13 0.65
N GLU A 280 -43.05 2.27 1.59
CA GLU A 280 -43.39 0.82 1.58
C GLU A 280 -42.61 -0.13 0.61
N GLN A 281 -41.66 0.37 -0.20
CA GLN A 281 -40.73 -0.46 -0.99
C GLN A 281 -39.32 -0.08 -0.66
N THR A 282 -38.61 -1.02 -0.06
CA THR A 282 -37.17 -0.94 0.17
C THR A 282 -36.47 -1.21 -1.17
N GLU A 283 -36.21 -0.19 -1.96
CA GLU A 283 -35.26 -0.33 -3.05
C GLU A 283 -33.84 -0.07 -2.48
N GLU A 284 -33.05 -1.12 -2.43
CA GLU A 284 -31.60 -0.97 -2.25
C GLU A 284 -31.08 -0.10 -3.39
N PHE A 285 -30.52 1.07 -3.07
CA PHE A 285 -29.79 1.87 -4.03
C PHE A 285 -28.54 1.09 -4.46
N LYS A 286 -28.64 0.40 -5.59
CA LYS A 286 -27.48 -0.20 -6.25
C LYS A 286 -26.75 0.89 -7.01
N PRO A 287 -25.55 1.30 -6.58
CA PRO A 287 -24.78 2.27 -7.35
C PRO A 287 -24.60 1.77 -8.78
N LYS A 288 -24.65 2.68 -9.77
CA LYS A 288 -24.39 2.31 -11.16
C LYS A 288 -23.00 1.68 -11.21
N LYS A 289 -22.95 0.37 -11.43
CA LYS A 289 -21.69 -0.38 -11.50
C LYS A 289 -20.83 0.22 -12.62
N SER A 290 -19.59 0.56 -12.31
CA SER A 290 -18.57 0.89 -13.31
C SER A 290 -18.39 -0.30 -14.28
N ARG A 291 -17.74 -0.08 -15.42
CA ARG A 291 -17.44 -1.17 -16.36
C ARG A 291 -16.69 -2.32 -15.67
N LEU A 292 -15.72 -2.01 -14.81
CA LEU A 292 -14.96 -3.00 -14.04
C LEU A 292 -15.86 -3.75 -13.03
N GLN A 293 -16.78 -3.05 -12.35
CA GLN A 293 -17.73 -3.69 -11.43
C GLN A 293 -18.76 -4.56 -12.15
N LYS A 294 -19.05 -4.29 -13.44
CA LYS A 294 -19.89 -5.15 -14.26
C LYS A 294 -19.16 -6.40 -14.75
N LEU A 295 -17.85 -6.29 -15.00
CA LEU A 295 -16.99 -7.39 -15.44
C LEU A 295 -16.63 -8.33 -14.29
N ASN A 296 -16.70 -7.87 -13.04
CA ASN A 296 -16.41 -8.66 -11.86
C ASN A 296 -17.51 -8.52 -10.80
N PRO A 297 -18.65 -9.22 -10.98
CA PRO A 297 -19.82 -9.08 -10.10
C PRO A 297 -19.65 -9.66 -8.71
N ASP A 298 -18.69 -10.57 -8.47
CA ASP A 298 -18.54 -11.31 -7.22
C ASP A 298 -17.70 -10.61 -6.14
N LYS A 299 -17.10 -9.46 -6.45
CA LYS A 299 -16.27 -8.69 -5.51
C LYS A 299 -17.07 -7.72 -4.61
N THR A 300 -18.30 -8.05 -4.25
CA THR A 300 -19.08 -7.32 -3.24
C THR A 300 -18.88 -7.83 -1.82
N LYS A 301 -18.02 -8.81 -1.60
CA LYS A 301 -17.59 -9.18 -0.25
C LYS A 301 -16.39 -8.32 0.13
N THR A 302 -16.46 -7.72 1.28
CA THR A 302 -15.43 -6.96 1.99
C THR A 302 -14.14 -7.77 2.17
N ALA A 303 -13.45 -8.04 1.09
CA ALA A 303 -12.07 -8.45 1.14
C ALA A 303 -11.23 -7.19 1.05
N ASP A 304 -10.31 -7.00 1.97
CA ASP A 304 -9.25 -6.02 1.83
C ASP A 304 -8.68 -6.15 0.42
N ARG A 305 -8.71 -5.03 -0.31
CA ARG A 305 -8.22 -5.00 -1.68
C ARG A 305 -6.71 -4.99 -1.58
N SER A 306 -6.08 -6.17 -1.58
CA SER A 306 -4.64 -6.26 -1.76
C SER A 306 -4.29 -5.54 -3.07
N ARG A 307 -3.37 -4.61 -2.97
CA ARG A 307 -2.80 -3.95 -4.14
C ARG A 307 -2.05 -5.02 -4.91
N MET A 308 -2.22 -5.07 -6.23
CA MET A 308 -1.36 -5.92 -7.06
C MET A 308 0.10 -5.57 -6.82
N THR A 309 0.93 -6.57 -6.65
CA THR A 309 2.38 -6.38 -6.53
C THR A 309 2.97 -5.94 -7.87
N ASP A 310 4.17 -5.38 -7.83
CA ASP A 310 4.87 -5.04 -9.08
C ASP A 310 5.06 -6.27 -9.97
N THR A 311 5.28 -7.45 -9.37
CA THR A 311 5.41 -8.73 -10.09
C THR A 311 4.14 -9.09 -10.84
N GLU A 312 2.98 -9.02 -10.18
CA GLU A 312 1.68 -9.31 -10.81
C GLU A 312 1.34 -8.32 -11.93
N ILE A 313 1.68 -7.05 -11.75
CA ILE A 313 1.48 -6.02 -12.79
C ILE A 313 2.36 -6.32 -14.00
N ILE A 314 3.64 -6.59 -13.80
CA ILE A 314 4.59 -6.93 -14.87
C ILE A 314 4.14 -8.18 -15.62
N GLN A 315 3.77 -9.23 -14.90
CA GLN A 315 3.29 -10.46 -15.50
C GLN A 315 2.05 -10.22 -16.37
N ASN A 316 1.09 -9.45 -15.89
CA ASN A 316 -0.13 -9.12 -16.64
C ASN A 316 0.18 -8.39 -17.96
N TRP A 317 1.14 -7.46 -17.98
CA TRP A 317 1.56 -6.77 -19.20
C TRP A 317 2.27 -7.71 -20.19
N ILE A 318 3.16 -8.57 -19.68
CA ILE A 318 3.84 -9.55 -20.52
C ILE A 318 2.86 -10.56 -21.12
N GLU A 319 1.88 -11.02 -20.34
CA GLU A 319 0.81 -11.92 -20.82
C GLU A 319 -0.08 -11.24 -21.87
N ALA A 320 -0.29 -9.93 -21.76
CA ALA A 320 -0.94 -9.14 -22.80
C ALA A 320 -0.09 -8.97 -24.09
N GLY A 321 1.18 -9.36 -24.06
CA GLY A 321 2.11 -9.22 -25.18
C GLY A 321 2.73 -7.84 -25.31
N GLU A 322 2.71 -7.04 -24.24
CA GLU A 322 3.15 -5.65 -24.23
C GLU A 322 4.59 -5.53 -23.72
N SER A 323 5.39 -4.68 -24.37
CA SER A 323 6.79 -4.45 -24.00
C SER A 323 6.92 -3.63 -22.73
N VAL A 324 7.87 -3.99 -21.85
CA VAL A 324 8.02 -3.41 -20.53
C VAL A 324 9.44 -2.93 -20.28
N LEU A 325 9.59 -1.71 -19.78
CA LEU A 325 10.86 -1.20 -19.23
C LEU A 325 10.75 -1.01 -17.71
N LEU A 326 11.61 -1.74 -16.97
CA LEU A 326 11.73 -1.63 -15.52
C LEU A 326 12.88 -0.70 -15.17
N ARG A 327 12.58 0.45 -14.57
CA ARG A 327 13.58 1.41 -14.10
C ARG A 327 13.63 1.42 -12.58
N GLY A 328 14.80 1.60 -12.01
CA GLY A 328 14.93 1.71 -10.55
C GLY A 328 16.38 1.50 -10.09
N PRO A 329 16.63 1.56 -8.78
CA PRO A 329 17.96 1.41 -8.24
C PRO A 329 18.57 0.02 -8.52
N SER A 330 19.90 -0.07 -8.43
CA SER A 330 20.60 -1.34 -8.56
C SER A 330 20.32 -2.23 -7.34
N GLY A 331 20.27 -3.54 -7.53
CA GLY A 331 20.19 -4.51 -6.43
C GLY A 331 18.77 -4.84 -5.94
N ILE A 332 17.72 -4.14 -6.40
CA ILE A 332 16.33 -4.34 -5.94
C ILE A 332 15.61 -5.56 -6.58
N GLY A 333 16.31 -6.35 -7.40
CA GLY A 333 15.76 -7.59 -7.95
C GLY A 333 15.07 -7.47 -9.30
N LYS A 334 15.16 -6.35 -10.05
CA LYS A 334 14.51 -6.18 -11.37
C LYS A 334 14.72 -7.37 -12.31
N THR A 335 15.98 -7.75 -12.51
CA THR A 335 16.37 -8.86 -13.40
C THR A 335 15.94 -10.21 -12.86
N GLU A 336 16.09 -10.43 -11.56
CA GLU A 336 15.76 -11.70 -10.90
C GLU A 336 14.26 -11.98 -10.93
N ARG A 337 13.44 -10.95 -10.73
CA ARG A 337 11.97 -11.03 -10.80
C ARG A 337 11.51 -11.57 -12.16
N ILE A 338 12.07 -11.07 -13.25
CA ILE A 338 11.73 -11.55 -14.61
C ILE A 338 12.23 -12.99 -14.85
N LYS A 339 13.41 -13.33 -14.33
CA LYS A 339 13.95 -14.70 -14.44
C LYS A 339 13.11 -15.71 -13.65
N THR A 340 12.55 -15.31 -12.54
CA THR A 340 11.66 -16.16 -11.74
C THR A 340 10.34 -16.39 -12.46
N LEU A 341 9.76 -15.34 -13.06
CA LEU A 341 8.50 -15.45 -13.81
C LEU A 341 8.67 -16.24 -15.13
N TYR A 342 9.81 -16.09 -15.80
CA TYR A 342 10.08 -16.68 -17.11
C TYR A 342 11.48 -17.33 -17.11
N PRO A 343 11.64 -18.55 -16.57
CA PRO A 343 12.95 -19.22 -16.47
C PRO A 343 13.64 -19.42 -17.82
N ASP A 344 12.86 -19.62 -18.89
CA ASP A 344 13.35 -19.86 -20.25
C ASP A 344 13.55 -18.59 -21.08
N LEU A 345 13.58 -17.42 -20.41
CA LEU A 345 13.79 -16.14 -21.10
C LEU A 345 15.12 -16.07 -21.84
N ILE A 346 15.14 -15.35 -22.95
CA ILE A 346 16.33 -15.08 -23.73
C ILE A 346 17.02 -13.84 -23.16
N TYR A 347 18.13 -14.05 -22.44
CA TYR A 347 18.83 -12.99 -21.72
C TYR A 347 19.90 -12.32 -22.57
N MET A 348 19.86 -10.99 -22.67
CA MET A 348 20.87 -10.18 -23.33
C MET A 348 21.30 -9.02 -22.45
N LYS A 349 22.54 -9.07 -21.95
CA LYS A 349 23.14 -7.94 -21.23
C LYS A 349 23.72 -6.94 -22.22
N LEU A 350 23.29 -5.67 -22.14
CA LEU A 350 23.80 -4.60 -22.98
C LEU A 350 25.04 -3.95 -22.32
N THR A 351 26.04 -3.62 -23.14
CA THR A 351 27.26 -2.94 -22.69
C THR A 351 27.71 -1.88 -23.70
N ASN A 352 28.39 -0.84 -23.26
CA ASN A 352 28.90 0.22 -24.14
C ASN A 352 29.90 -0.25 -25.22
N ASN A 353 30.55 -1.38 -24.97
CA ASN A 353 31.52 -1.98 -25.88
C ASN A 353 30.93 -3.16 -26.67
N MET A 354 29.60 -3.32 -26.65
CA MET A 354 28.94 -4.37 -27.42
C MET A 354 29.11 -4.13 -28.92
N PHE A 355 29.48 -5.16 -29.62
CA PHE A 355 29.48 -5.12 -31.08
C PHE A 355 28.05 -5.06 -31.61
N PRO A 356 27.72 -4.15 -32.53
CA PRO A 356 26.37 -4.02 -33.09
C PRO A 356 25.84 -5.35 -33.66
N GLU A 357 26.70 -6.19 -34.19
CA GLU A 357 26.35 -7.49 -34.77
C GLU A 357 25.65 -8.43 -33.78
N LYS A 358 25.88 -8.27 -32.48
CA LYS A 358 25.17 -9.04 -31.44
C LYS A 358 23.70 -8.65 -31.31
N VAL A 359 23.32 -7.47 -31.77
CA VAL A 359 21.96 -6.95 -31.70
C VAL A 359 21.29 -6.98 -33.07
N VAL A 360 21.98 -6.49 -34.10
CA VAL A 360 21.39 -6.36 -35.45
C VAL A 360 21.82 -7.47 -36.41
N GLY A 361 22.72 -8.37 -35.98
CA GLY A 361 23.27 -9.41 -36.83
C GLY A 361 24.43 -8.92 -37.70
N SER A 362 24.98 -9.79 -38.55
CA SER A 362 26.11 -9.49 -39.40
C SER A 362 25.89 -10.03 -40.83
N VAL A 363 26.70 -9.55 -41.76
CA VAL A 363 26.71 -10.08 -43.14
C VAL A 363 28.07 -10.73 -43.41
N ASN A 364 28.06 -11.98 -43.86
CA ASN A 364 29.27 -12.64 -44.32
C ASN A 364 29.77 -11.93 -45.61
N LEU A 365 30.89 -11.27 -45.54
CA LEU A 365 31.42 -10.50 -46.65
C LEU A 365 31.85 -11.31 -47.85
N GLN A 366 32.11 -12.64 -47.70
CA GLN A 366 32.52 -13.52 -48.78
C GLN A 366 31.30 -14.09 -49.54
N THR A 367 30.23 -14.42 -48.82
CA THR A 367 29.03 -15.05 -49.37
C THR A 367 27.86 -14.10 -49.59
N GLY A 368 27.91 -12.88 -49.00
CA GLY A 368 26.79 -11.94 -48.98
C GLY A 368 25.61 -12.41 -48.11
N GLN A 369 25.76 -13.49 -47.37
CA GLN A 369 24.69 -14.05 -46.54
C GLN A 369 24.54 -13.29 -45.24
N SER A 370 23.32 -13.05 -44.84
CA SER A 370 22.98 -12.45 -43.54
C SER A 370 23.03 -13.50 -42.43
N ILE A 371 23.68 -13.15 -41.30
CA ILE A 371 23.79 -14.00 -40.11
C ILE A 371 22.99 -13.32 -39.01
N PRO A 372 21.85 -13.88 -38.59
CA PRO A 372 21.04 -13.29 -37.52
C PRO A 372 21.75 -13.36 -36.16
N PRO A 373 21.45 -12.45 -35.26
CA PRO A 373 21.99 -12.49 -33.88
C PRO A 373 21.45 -13.71 -33.14
N ASP A 374 22.24 -14.20 -32.20
CA ASP A 374 21.93 -15.46 -31.47
C ASP A 374 20.58 -15.43 -30.77
N PHE A 375 20.22 -14.30 -30.14
CA PHE A 375 18.94 -14.19 -29.44
C PHE A 375 17.73 -14.32 -30.38
N ALA A 376 17.83 -13.77 -31.61
CA ALA A 376 16.77 -13.86 -32.60
C ALA A 376 16.64 -15.29 -33.14
N LYS A 377 17.77 -15.94 -33.40
CA LYS A 377 17.80 -17.36 -33.75
C LYS A 377 17.17 -18.21 -32.65
N THR A 378 17.52 -17.96 -31.38
CA THR A 378 16.95 -18.68 -30.23
C THR A 378 15.44 -18.51 -30.15
N ALA A 379 14.93 -17.28 -30.29
CA ALA A 379 13.50 -16.98 -30.22
C ALA A 379 12.70 -17.72 -31.33
N ILE A 380 13.24 -17.76 -32.55
CA ILE A 380 12.62 -18.51 -33.68
C ILE A 380 12.67 -20.01 -33.42
N MET A 381 13.82 -20.50 -32.94
CA MET A 381 14.01 -21.94 -32.71
C MET A 381 13.15 -22.49 -31.56
N GLN A 382 12.77 -21.69 -30.58
CA GLN A 382 11.83 -22.11 -29.54
C GLN A 382 10.46 -22.50 -30.12
N GLY A 383 9.96 -21.74 -31.11
CA GLY A 383 8.70 -22.05 -31.79
C GLY A 383 8.80 -22.96 -33.00
N ALA A 384 10.01 -23.42 -33.40
CA ALA A 384 10.23 -24.23 -34.57
C ALA A 384 10.05 -25.74 -34.30
N THR A 385 9.53 -26.48 -35.29
CA THR A 385 9.49 -27.96 -35.27
C THR A 385 10.89 -28.55 -35.46
N ASP A 386 11.04 -29.84 -35.20
CA ASP A 386 12.33 -30.52 -35.37
C ASP A 386 12.81 -30.55 -36.83
N GLU A 387 11.89 -30.62 -37.79
CA GLU A 387 12.19 -30.51 -39.20
C GLU A 387 12.67 -29.10 -39.57
N GLU A 388 12.01 -28.06 -39.07
CA GLU A 388 12.39 -26.67 -39.30
C GLU A 388 13.75 -26.37 -38.67
N ARG A 389 14.03 -26.89 -37.48
CA ARG A 389 15.34 -26.76 -36.81
C ARG A 389 16.46 -27.37 -37.69
N LYS A 390 16.26 -28.58 -38.22
CA LYS A 390 17.20 -29.22 -39.12
C LYS A 390 17.45 -28.43 -40.41
N LEU A 391 16.41 -27.86 -41.02
CA LEU A 391 16.56 -27.01 -42.21
C LEU A 391 17.46 -25.80 -41.95
N VAL A 392 17.31 -25.15 -40.76
CA VAL A 392 18.17 -24.03 -40.39
C VAL A 392 19.59 -24.46 -40.02
N GLU A 393 19.78 -25.64 -39.44
CA GLU A 393 21.11 -26.23 -39.19
C GLU A 393 21.86 -26.56 -40.50
N GLU A 394 21.16 -27.06 -41.49
CA GLU A 394 21.74 -27.33 -42.83
C GLU A 394 22.13 -26.04 -43.56
N ASN A 395 21.30 -25.03 -43.48
CA ASN A 395 21.58 -23.71 -44.04
C ASN A 395 20.92 -22.59 -43.26
N ILE A 396 21.73 -21.74 -42.65
CA ILE A 396 21.25 -20.63 -41.80
C ILE A 396 20.31 -19.66 -42.56
N GLN A 397 20.36 -19.58 -43.89
CA GLN A 397 19.46 -18.71 -44.68
C GLN A 397 18.01 -19.22 -44.66
N ASN A 398 17.76 -20.49 -44.38
CA ASN A 398 16.41 -21.03 -44.19
C ASN A 398 15.68 -20.44 -43.00
N ILE A 399 16.42 -19.76 -42.10
CA ILE A 399 15.83 -19.12 -40.93
C ILE A 399 14.77 -18.04 -41.29
N TYR A 400 14.88 -17.41 -42.44
CA TYR A 400 13.90 -16.41 -42.88
C TYR A 400 12.54 -17.03 -43.21
N ASP A 401 12.57 -18.17 -43.91
CA ASP A 401 11.35 -18.90 -44.28
C ASP A 401 10.74 -19.61 -43.07
N VAL A 402 11.58 -20.13 -42.17
CA VAL A 402 11.16 -20.71 -40.89
C VAL A 402 10.58 -19.65 -39.98
N ALA A 403 11.19 -18.46 -39.90
CA ALA A 403 10.67 -17.34 -39.11
C ALA A 403 9.27 -16.89 -39.54
N ASP A 404 9.00 -16.81 -40.85
CA ASP A 404 7.68 -16.50 -41.38
C ASP A 404 6.64 -17.54 -40.96
N THR A 405 7.00 -18.83 -41.00
CA THR A 405 6.13 -19.94 -40.60
C THR A 405 5.86 -19.93 -39.10
N VAL A 406 6.90 -19.76 -38.29
CA VAL A 406 6.81 -19.70 -36.84
C VAL A 406 6.02 -18.46 -36.43
N TYR A 407 6.21 -17.33 -37.11
CA TYR A 407 5.44 -16.08 -36.83
C TYR A 407 3.93 -16.32 -37.01
N GLU A 408 3.50 -16.94 -38.11
CA GLU A 408 2.07 -17.21 -38.34
C GLU A 408 1.49 -18.18 -37.31
N ARG A 409 2.24 -19.22 -36.92
CA ARG A 409 1.83 -20.21 -35.92
C ARG A 409 1.77 -19.60 -34.51
N SER A 410 2.69 -18.68 -34.17
CA SER A 410 2.78 -18.08 -32.85
C SER A 410 1.65 -17.10 -32.52
N LYS A 411 0.86 -16.66 -33.50
CA LYS A 411 -0.33 -15.83 -33.31
C LYS A 411 -1.43 -16.50 -32.48
N GLU A 412 -1.46 -17.83 -32.52
CA GLU A 412 -2.44 -18.64 -31.76
C GLU A 412 -1.86 -19.19 -30.45
N SER A 413 -0.62 -18.82 -30.11
CA SER A 413 0.06 -19.31 -28.92
C SER A 413 -0.17 -18.38 -27.73
N ASP A 414 -0.66 -18.93 -26.63
CA ASP A 414 -0.76 -18.22 -25.36
C ASP A 414 0.60 -18.13 -24.64
N GLN A 415 1.54 -19.03 -24.93
CA GLN A 415 2.87 -19.03 -24.33
C GLN A 415 3.71 -17.87 -24.85
N LYS A 416 4.25 -17.06 -23.96
CA LYS A 416 5.10 -15.92 -24.29
C LYS A 416 6.58 -16.31 -24.31
N VAL A 417 7.30 -15.78 -25.30
CA VAL A 417 8.76 -15.85 -25.41
C VAL A 417 9.34 -14.51 -24.99
N VAL A 418 9.99 -14.45 -23.83
CA VAL A 418 10.51 -13.20 -23.28
C VAL A 418 11.95 -12.98 -23.73
N ILE A 419 12.22 -11.83 -24.37
CA ILE A 419 13.58 -11.33 -24.63
C ILE A 419 13.88 -10.25 -23.62
N MET A 420 14.87 -10.49 -22.76
CA MET A 420 15.26 -9.55 -21.71
C MET A 420 16.51 -8.76 -22.09
N LEU A 421 16.36 -7.44 -22.18
CA LEU A 421 17.44 -6.47 -22.41
C LEU A 421 17.90 -5.89 -21.07
N ASP A 422 18.96 -6.46 -20.50
CA ASP A 422 19.46 -6.02 -19.19
C ASP A 422 20.43 -4.84 -19.30
N GLU A 423 20.35 -3.90 -18.35
CA GLU A 423 21.17 -2.69 -18.27
C GLU A 423 21.00 -1.70 -19.45
N LEU A 424 19.81 -1.61 -20.03
CA LEU A 424 19.52 -0.73 -21.17
C LEU A 424 19.85 0.75 -20.92
N LEU A 425 19.65 1.26 -19.70
CA LEU A 425 19.98 2.62 -19.32
C LEU A 425 21.46 2.84 -18.97
N ASN A 426 22.27 1.79 -18.91
CA ASN A 426 23.72 1.89 -18.66
C ASN A 426 24.53 2.00 -19.95
N VAL A 427 23.85 2.03 -21.10
CA VAL A 427 24.53 2.14 -22.41
C VAL A 427 24.21 3.45 -23.11
N LYS A 428 25.17 3.92 -23.92
CA LYS A 428 25.06 5.17 -24.68
C LYS A 428 23.87 5.13 -25.67
N PRO A 429 23.28 6.29 -26.01
CA PRO A 429 22.17 6.36 -26.97
C PRO A 429 22.40 5.66 -28.29
N ALA A 430 23.65 5.62 -28.77
CA ALA A 430 24.03 4.89 -30.01
C ALA A 430 23.80 3.37 -29.86
N VAL A 431 24.01 2.78 -28.68
CA VAL A 431 23.74 1.36 -28.43
C VAL A 431 22.24 1.15 -28.19
N GLN A 432 21.60 2.08 -27.49
CA GLN A 432 20.13 2.06 -27.30
C GLN A 432 19.40 2.04 -28.66
N SER A 433 19.91 2.76 -29.67
CA SER A 433 19.28 2.82 -31.00
C SER A 433 19.23 1.47 -31.72
N LEU A 434 20.16 0.55 -31.41
CA LEU A 434 20.20 -0.78 -32.05
C LEU A 434 18.98 -1.66 -31.69
N VAL A 435 18.29 -1.38 -30.59
CA VAL A 435 17.13 -2.16 -30.17
C VAL A 435 15.79 -1.52 -30.55
N TYR A 436 15.79 -0.38 -31.26
CA TYR A 436 14.55 0.35 -31.58
C TYR A 436 13.54 -0.49 -32.33
N THR A 437 13.99 -1.18 -33.39
CA THR A 437 13.13 -2.00 -34.25
C THR A 437 12.70 -3.28 -33.53
N LEU A 438 13.57 -3.81 -32.69
CA LEU A 438 13.25 -4.98 -31.85
C LEU A 438 12.09 -4.68 -30.88
N VAL A 439 12.15 -3.55 -30.18
CA VAL A 439 11.11 -3.19 -29.21
C VAL A 439 9.78 -2.89 -29.89
N LEU A 440 9.79 -2.08 -30.96
CA LEU A 440 8.55 -1.65 -31.62
C LEU A 440 7.92 -2.71 -32.52
N ASN A 441 8.74 -3.37 -33.35
CA ASN A 441 8.26 -4.19 -34.46
C ASN A 441 8.52 -5.69 -34.25
N ARG A 442 9.17 -6.09 -33.14
CA ARG A 442 9.62 -7.47 -32.91
C ARG A 442 10.40 -8.00 -34.13
N MET A 443 11.30 -7.18 -34.64
CA MET A 443 12.07 -7.47 -35.85
C MET A 443 13.54 -7.08 -35.69
N VAL A 444 14.44 -7.85 -36.29
CA VAL A 444 15.86 -7.54 -36.39
C VAL A 444 16.16 -7.02 -37.80
N GLU A 445 16.79 -5.87 -37.90
CA GLU A 445 17.13 -5.19 -39.17
C GLU A 445 18.38 -5.81 -39.81
N ILE A 446 18.25 -7.03 -40.28
CA ILE A 446 19.35 -7.66 -41.05
C ILE A 446 18.85 -8.22 -42.39
N GLY A 447 19.56 -7.94 -43.47
CA GLY A 447 19.19 -8.37 -44.79
C GLY A 447 17.81 -7.89 -45.23
N LYS A 448 16.85 -8.83 -45.36
CA LYS A 448 15.43 -8.54 -45.67
C LYS A 448 14.63 -8.01 -44.46
N GLY A 449 15.25 -7.96 -43.29
CA GLY A 449 14.53 -7.90 -42.01
C GLY A 449 14.07 -9.28 -41.55
N LEU A 450 14.40 -9.65 -40.32
CA LEU A 450 14.03 -10.92 -39.70
C LEU A 450 12.93 -10.70 -38.68
N LYS A 451 11.72 -11.17 -38.94
CA LYS A 451 10.62 -11.14 -38.01
C LYS A 451 10.81 -12.15 -36.89
N LEU A 452 10.56 -11.75 -35.66
CA LEU A 452 10.46 -12.68 -34.53
C LEU A 452 9.03 -13.21 -34.40
N PRO A 453 8.85 -14.36 -33.72
CA PRO A 453 7.50 -14.86 -33.43
C PRO A 453 6.58 -13.80 -32.82
N ASP A 454 5.28 -13.84 -33.10
CA ASP A 454 4.28 -12.85 -32.64
C ASP A 454 4.11 -12.85 -31.13
N ASN A 455 4.33 -13.99 -30.50
CA ASN A 455 4.29 -14.17 -29.04
C ASN A 455 5.57 -13.72 -28.31
N VAL A 456 6.55 -13.11 -29.01
CA VAL A 456 7.75 -12.53 -28.39
C VAL A 456 7.39 -11.23 -27.67
N VAL A 457 7.84 -11.11 -26.43
CA VAL A 457 7.71 -9.88 -25.62
C VAL A 457 9.08 -9.38 -25.22
N VAL A 458 9.33 -8.07 -25.38
CA VAL A 458 10.59 -7.45 -25.00
C VAL A 458 10.46 -6.82 -23.63
N VAL A 459 11.29 -7.26 -22.69
CA VAL A 459 11.41 -6.67 -21.35
C VAL A 459 12.79 -6.08 -21.20
N ALA A 460 12.89 -4.86 -20.74
CA ALA A 460 14.17 -4.21 -20.50
C ALA A 460 14.31 -3.78 -19.02
N THR A 461 15.56 -3.71 -18.55
CA THR A 461 15.87 -3.16 -17.24
C THR A 461 16.90 -2.04 -17.37
N GLY A 462 16.89 -1.13 -16.39
CA GLY A 462 17.88 -0.08 -16.31
C GLY A 462 17.88 0.67 -14.97
N ASN A 463 18.98 1.33 -14.67
CA ASN A 463 19.09 2.18 -13.49
C ASN A 463 18.84 3.64 -13.92
N GLN A 464 18.12 4.40 -13.08
CA GLN A 464 17.94 5.84 -13.31
C GLN A 464 19.19 6.63 -12.90
N LYS A 465 19.41 7.80 -13.48
CA LYS A 465 20.55 8.68 -13.16
C LYS A 465 20.64 9.06 -11.69
N LYS A 466 19.51 9.21 -11.02
CA LYS A 466 19.48 9.50 -9.58
C LYS A 466 20.11 8.40 -8.71
N TYR A 467 20.22 7.19 -9.24
CA TYR A 467 20.76 6.02 -8.53
C TYR A 467 22.11 5.52 -9.06
N SER A 468 22.58 6.06 -10.18
CA SER A 468 23.81 5.57 -10.81
C SER A 468 24.48 6.64 -11.66
N SER A 469 25.75 6.90 -11.39
CA SER A 469 26.59 7.85 -12.16
C SER A 469 26.91 7.39 -13.58
N VAL A 470 26.70 6.11 -13.87
CA VAL A 470 26.95 5.53 -15.21
C VAL A 470 25.65 5.38 -16.03
N ALA A 471 24.49 5.68 -15.44
CA ALA A 471 23.23 5.63 -16.16
C ALA A 471 23.12 6.80 -17.15
N GLU A 472 22.59 6.49 -18.33
CA GLU A 472 22.24 7.45 -19.37
C GLU A 472 20.73 7.69 -19.37
N ASP A 473 20.31 8.81 -19.98
CA ASP A 473 18.89 9.02 -20.22
C ASP A 473 18.38 8.03 -21.27
N LEU A 474 17.15 7.59 -21.12
CA LEU A 474 16.49 6.85 -22.18
C LEU A 474 16.30 7.78 -23.39
N ALA A 475 16.75 7.31 -24.55
CA ALA A 475 16.54 8.06 -25.78
C ALA A 475 15.04 8.23 -26.04
N GLU A 476 14.56 9.46 -26.23
CA GLU A 476 13.14 9.79 -26.42
C GLU A 476 12.43 8.89 -27.46
N PRO A 477 13.04 8.53 -28.61
CA PRO A 477 12.42 7.62 -29.56
C PRO A 477 12.22 6.21 -29.01
N LEU A 478 13.07 5.74 -28.08
CA LEU A 478 12.97 4.43 -27.46
C LEU A 478 11.93 4.43 -26.32
N GLU A 479 11.86 5.52 -25.55
CA GLU A 479 10.85 5.68 -24.52
C GLU A 479 9.43 5.54 -25.06
N LYS A 480 9.18 6.10 -26.23
CA LYS A 480 7.88 6.02 -26.92
C LYS A 480 7.57 4.65 -27.57
N ARG A 481 8.51 3.71 -27.52
CA ARG A 481 8.36 2.37 -28.12
C ARG A 481 8.03 1.30 -27.10
N PHE A 482 8.32 1.55 -25.82
CA PHE A 482 7.84 0.67 -24.77
C PHE A 482 6.37 0.96 -24.50
N ASP A 483 5.56 -0.12 -24.42
CA ASP A 483 4.15 -0.01 -24.07
C ASP A 483 3.98 0.40 -22.61
N HIS A 484 4.85 -0.11 -21.73
CA HIS A 484 4.87 0.21 -20.31
C HIS A 484 6.26 0.56 -19.81
N ILE A 485 6.30 1.55 -18.93
CA ILE A 485 7.50 1.92 -18.17
C ILE A 485 7.11 1.93 -16.69
N LEU A 486 7.78 1.09 -15.90
CA LEU A 486 7.56 0.98 -14.47
C LEU A 486 8.79 1.48 -13.70
N ASP A 487 8.59 2.51 -12.90
CA ASP A 487 9.58 2.95 -11.93
C ASP A 487 9.44 2.12 -10.65
N MET A 488 10.42 1.27 -10.41
CA MET A 488 10.44 0.34 -9.28
C MET A 488 11.22 0.95 -8.11
N GLU A 489 10.67 0.83 -6.94
CA GLU A 489 11.29 1.21 -5.67
C GLU A 489 11.59 -0.03 -4.84
N PRO A 490 12.59 0.03 -3.92
CA PRO A 490 12.82 -1.07 -3.00
C PRO A 490 11.63 -1.19 -2.04
N LYS A 491 11.04 -2.40 -1.97
CA LYS A 491 9.90 -2.70 -1.10
C LYS A 491 10.24 -3.89 -0.20
N VAL A 492 10.25 -3.64 1.11
CA VAL A 492 10.61 -4.65 2.11
C VAL A 492 9.61 -5.80 2.12
N GLY A 493 8.32 -5.48 2.17
CA GLY A 493 7.26 -6.49 2.22
C GLY A 493 7.25 -7.40 0.99
N GLU A 494 7.32 -6.85 -0.22
CA GLU A 494 7.40 -7.64 -1.46
C GLU A 494 8.70 -8.47 -1.52
N TRP A 495 9.85 -7.90 -1.09
CA TRP A 495 11.10 -8.66 -1.07
C TRP A 495 11.02 -9.87 -0.13
N ILE A 496 10.41 -9.71 1.04
CA ILE A 496 10.23 -10.81 1.99
C ILE A 496 9.37 -11.91 1.37
N THR A 497 8.20 -11.57 0.83
CA THR A 497 7.20 -12.55 0.38
C THR A 497 7.53 -13.17 -0.97
N GLU A 498 8.01 -12.38 -1.94
CA GLU A 498 8.24 -12.84 -3.31
C GLU A 498 9.66 -13.37 -3.57
N TYR A 499 10.62 -13.02 -2.71
CA TYR A 499 12.01 -13.41 -2.91
C TYR A 499 12.61 -14.14 -1.69
N ALA A 500 12.60 -13.52 -0.50
CA ALA A 500 13.36 -14.03 0.62
C ALA A 500 12.84 -15.39 1.10
N ILE A 501 11.54 -15.57 1.18
CA ILE A 501 10.92 -16.84 1.57
C ILE A 501 11.12 -17.90 0.49
N PRO A 502 10.74 -17.69 -0.78
CA PRO A 502 10.92 -18.69 -1.84
C PRO A 502 12.40 -19.11 -2.04
N GLN A 503 13.32 -18.16 -1.92
CA GLN A 503 14.76 -18.42 -2.07
C GLN A 503 15.41 -18.95 -0.78
N LYS A 504 14.62 -19.20 0.28
CA LYS A 504 15.10 -19.71 1.56
C LYS A 504 16.25 -18.87 2.13
N ILE A 505 16.08 -17.55 2.12
CA ILE A 505 17.00 -16.63 2.79
C ILE A 505 17.08 -17.02 4.28
N HIS A 506 18.24 -16.85 4.87
CA HIS A 506 18.52 -17.27 6.26
C HIS A 506 17.46 -16.73 7.24
N PRO A 507 16.89 -17.56 8.12
CA PRO A 507 15.80 -17.15 9.03
C PRO A 507 16.11 -15.89 9.85
N SER A 508 17.35 -15.74 10.35
CA SER A 508 17.73 -14.53 11.10
C SER A 508 17.70 -13.26 10.25
N VAL A 509 18.02 -13.32 8.95
CA VAL A 509 17.89 -12.18 8.04
C VAL A 509 16.43 -11.80 7.88
N ILE A 510 15.57 -12.78 7.64
CA ILE A 510 14.13 -12.58 7.50
C ILE A 510 13.51 -12.03 8.78
N GLY A 511 13.87 -12.61 9.94
CA GLY A 511 13.39 -12.16 11.25
C GLY A 511 13.79 -10.72 11.56
N TYR A 512 15.04 -10.34 11.25
CA TYR A 512 15.50 -8.97 11.39
C TYR A 512 14.72 -8.01 10.49
N MET A 513 14.53 -8.35 9.22
CA MET A 513 13.73 -7.53 8.28
C MET A 513 12.30 -7.35 8.77
N LEU A 514 11.65 -8.42 9.22
CA LEU A 514 10.29 -8.36 9.76
C LEU A 514 10.20 -7.50 11.01
N SER A 515 11.15 -7.62 11.94
CA SER A 515 11.17 -6.81 13.14
C SER A 515 11.28 -5.33 12.83
N LYS A 516 12.17 -4.96 11.90
CA LYS A 516 12.34 -3.57 11.47
C LYS A 516 11.12 -3.05 10.72
N TYR A 517 10.57 -3.84 9.80
CA TYR A 517 9.41 -3.48 9.01
C TYR A 517 8.16 -3.24 9.88
N ASN A 518 7.93 -4.11 10.87
CA ASN A 518 6.83 -3.90 11.81
C ASN A 518 7.06 -2.69 12.73
N ASN A 519 8.30 -2.50 13.22
CA ASN A 519 8.64 -1.35 14.06
C ASN A 519 8.51 0.00 13.34
N SER A 520 8.71 0.04 12.01
CA SER A 520 8.47 1.21 11.17
C SER A 520 6.99 1.42 10.80
N GLY A 521 6.08 0.63 11.36
CA GLY A 521 4.65 0.67 11.00
C GLY A 521 4.37 0.17 9.58
N LYS A 522 5.21 -0.73 9.07
CA LYS A 522 5.17 -1.26 7.69
C LYS A 522 5.40 -0.17 6.63
N SER A 523 6.24 0.81 6.97
CA SER A 523 6.63 1.86 6.02
C SER A 523 7.47 1.28 4.88
N GLU A 524 7.16 1.71 3.66
CA GLU A 524 7.96 1.48 2.45
C GLU A 524 8.64 2.78 1.98
N ASP A 525 8.63 3.83 2.80
CA ASP A 525 9.32 5.07 2.49
C ASP A 525 10.84 4.85 2.52
N ILE A 526 11.54 5.31 1.50
CA ILE A 526 12.97 5.10 1.34
C ILE A 526 13.80 5.66 2.52
N GLN A 527 13.29 6.67 3.22
CA GLN A 527 13.93 7.22 4.40
C GLN A 527 13.81 6.32 5.63
N ASP A 528 12.75 5.53 5.71
CA ASP A 528 12.45 4.64 6.82
C ASP A 528 13.08 3.24 6.66
N ILE A 529 13.40 2.84 5.42
CA ILE A 529 13.90 1.51 5.09
C ILE A 529 15.43 1.43 4.97
N GLY A 530 16.19 2.37 5.54
CA GLY A 530 17.65 2.41 5.49
C GLY A 530 18.35 1.12 5.94
N TYR A 531 17.72 0.36 6.82
CA TYR A 531 18.19 -0.98 7.21
C TYR A 531 18.19 -1.99 6.07
N PHE A 532 17.29 -1.83 5.09
CA PHE A 532 17.11 -2.73 3.96
C PHE A 532 17.78 -2.19 2.69
N TYR A 533 17.55 -0.90 2.40
CA TYR A 533 18.07 -0.23 1.22
C TYR A 533 18.46 1.22 1.53
N GLU A 534 19.63 1.61 1.07
CA GLU A 534 20.10 3.00 1.11
C GLU A 534 20.36 3.51 -0.30
N GLU A 535 19.89 4.73 -0.58
CA GLU A 535 20.23 5.38 -1.84
C GLU A 535 21.75 5.62 -1.95
N PRO A 536 22.38 5.22 -3.05
CA PRO A 536 23.79 5.55 -3.26
C PRO A 536 23.93 7.06 -3.45
N ASP A 537 24.79 7.70 -2.63
CA ASP A 537 25.14 9.10 -2.81
C ASP A 537 25.90 9.29 -4.12
N VAL A 538 25.23 9.87 -5.11
CA VAL A 538 25.76 10.14 -6.46
C VAL A 538 26.57 11.45 -6.49
N GLY A 539 27.12 11.90 -5.39
CA GLY A 539 27.88 13.15 -5.36
C GLY A 539 28.84 13.36 -4.20
N GLU A 540 28.66 12.64 -3.11
CA GLU A 540 29.56 12.71 -1.97
C GLU A 540 30.22 11.36 -1.72
N GLU A 541 31.55 11.38 -1.50
CA GLU A 541 32.27 10.17 -1.08
C GLU A 541 31.99 9.96 0.41
N HIS A 542 31.02 9.11 0.78
CA HIS A 542 30.97 8.56 2.13
C HIS A 542 32.18 7.63 2.30
N LEU A 543 33.19 8.17 2.96
CA LEU A 543 34.36 7.41 3.33
C LEU A 543 34.08 6.79 4.72
N ASP A 544 34.35 5.48 4.85
CA ASP A 544 34.39 4.81 6.15
C ASP A 544 35.55 5.39 7.01
N ARG A 545 35.67 4.92 8.26
CA ARG A 545 36.76 5.35 9.15
C ARG A 545 38.17 5.13 8.59
N ASN A 546 38.32 4.31 7.55
CA ASN A 546 39.55 3.98 6.88
C ASN A 546 39.73 4.76 5.55
N GLY A 547 38.82 5.68 5.22
CA GLY A 547 38.85 6.45 3.99
C GLY A 547 38.44 5.66 2.74
N CYS A 548 37.74 4.53 2.91
CA CYS A 548 37.17 3.74 1.82
C CYS A 548 35.71 4.12 1.57
N LYS A 549 35.22 3.96 0.32
CA LYS A 549 33.79 4.11 0.03
C LYS A 549 33.01 3.13 0.89
N GLY A 550 32.18 3.66 1.79
CA GLY A 550 31.27 2.87 2.60
C GLY A 550 30.33 2.04 1.70
N ARG A 551 29.93 0.88 2.17
CA ARG A 551 28.90 0.10 1.49
C ARG A 551 27.53 0.65 1.88
N THR A 552 26.62 0.66 0.93
CA THR A 552 25.21 0.93 1.16
C THR A 552 24.46 -0.39 1.29
N ASN A 553 23.45 -0.42 2.13
CA ASN A 553 22.59 -1.60 2.25
C ASN A 553 21.76 -1.77 0.97
N ASP A 554 21.66 -3.00 0.51
CA ASP A 554 20.78 -3.38 -0.57
C ASP A 554 20.30 -4.85 -0.43
N PRO A 555 19.23 -5.26 -1.08
CA PRO A 555 18.72 -6.64 -1.06
C PRO A 555 19.76 -7.70 -1.47
N ARG A 556 20.70 -7.35 -2.36
CA ARG A 556 21.78 -8.23 -2.79
C ARG A 556 22.80 -8.46 -1.66
N GLY A 557 23.10 -7.42 -0.88
CA GLY A 557 23.94 -7.51 0.32
C GLY A 557 23.34 -8.47 1.34
N TRP A 558 22.04 -8.36 1.60
CA TRP A 558 21.31 -9.24 2.50
C TRP A 558 21.26 -10.70 2.02
N THR A 559 21.07 -10.93 0.73
CA THR A 559 21.20 -12.30 0.14
C THR A 559 22.60 -12.86 0.33
N SER A 560 23.62 -12.03 0.18
CA SER A 560 25.00 -12.43 0.40
C SER A 560 25.30 -12.75 1.87
N ILE A 561 24.69 -12.02 2.82
CA ILE A 561 24.77 -12.32 4.25
C ILE A 561 24.13 -13.67 4.53
N SER A 562 22.93 -13.93 4.04
CA SER A 562 22.25 -15.22 4.17
C SER A 562 23.17 -16.39 3.77
N ASN A 563 23.76 -16.31 2.60
CA ASN A 563 24.70 -17.35 2.12
C ASN A 563 25.93 -17.50 3.03
N THR A 564 26.39 -16.38 3.60
CA THR A 564 27.52 -16.38 4.52
C THR A 564 27.16 -17.07 5.83
N LEU A 565 25.97 -16.80 6.39
CA LEU A 565 25.49 -17.42 7.62
C LEU A 565 25.33 -18.93 7.46
N TYR A 566 24.65 -19.41 6.43
CA TYR A 566 24.50 -20.85 6.15
C TYR A 566 25.87 -21.55 6.00
N ASN A 567 26.81 -20.91 5.30
CA ASN A 567 28.14 -21.48 5.16
C ASN A 567 28.92 -21.46 6.50
N PHE A 568 28.75 -20.41 7.28
CA PHE A 568 29.38 -20.27 8.58
C PHE A 568 28.88 -21.34 9.56
N GLU A 569 27.58 -21.50 9.71
CA GLU A 569 26.95 -22.48 10.60
C GLU A 569 27.36 -23.92 10.23
N ARG A 570 27.26 -24.25 8.94
CA ARG A 570 27.73 -25.56 8.43
C ARG A 570 29.21 -25.82 8.72
N ASN A 571 30.09 -24.81 8.61
CA ASN A 571 31.48 -24.94 8.90
C ASN A 571 31.76 -25.06 10.39
N LEU A 572 30.93 -24.38 11.23
CA LEU A 572 31.02 -24.48 12.69
C LEU A 572 30.63 -25.89 13.14
N GLU A 573 29.56 -26.47 12.63
CA GLU A 573 29.15 -27.85 12.91
C GLU A 573 30.21 -28.88 12.50
N GLN A 574 30.97 -28.61 11.44
CA GLN A 574 32.05 -29.44 10.96
C GLN A 574 33.36 -29.23 11.73
N GLY A 575 33.38 -28.39 12.78
CA GLY A 575 34.56 -28.11 13.60
C GLY A 575 35.67 -27.33 12.87
N LYS A 576 35.40 -26.69 11.73
CA LYS A 576 36.41 -25.97 10.93
C LYS A 576 36.97 -24.72 11.65
N TYR A 577 36.26 -24.24 12.63
CA TYR A 577 36.67 -23.04 13.42
C TYR A 577 37.22 -23.38 14.81
N GLU A 578 37.60 -24.64 15.05
CA GLU A 578 38.21 -25.03 16.32
C GLU A 578 39.43 -24.18 16.62
N GLY A 579 39.47 -23.59 17.82
CA GLY A 579 40.53 -22.69 18.25
C GLY A 579 40.53 -21.30 17.60
N LYS A 580 39.46 -20.91 16.90
CA LYS A 580 39.27 -19.58 16.32
C LYS A 580 38.33 -18.76 17.17
N ASP A 581 38.43 -17.43 17.06
CA ASP A 581 37.42 -16.50 17.56
C ASP A 581 36.25 -16.48 16.58
N VAL A 582 35.19 -17.20 16.95
CA VAL A 582 34.03 -17.43 16.12
C VAL A 582 33.19 -16.15 15.96
N GLU A 583 33.08 -15.36 17.03
CA GLU A 583 32.35 -14.09 17.00
C GLU A 583 33.02 -13.07 16.07
N ASP A 584 34.35 -12.93 16.17
CA ASP A 584 35.11 -12.03 15.29
C ASP A 584 35.00 -12.44 13.83
N ILE A 585 34.97 -13.72 13.51
CA ILE A 585 34.81 -14.20 12.13
C ILE A 585 33.46 -13.79 11.54
N ILE A 586 32.38 -14.04 12.27
CA ILE A 586 31.04 -13.74 11.76
C ILE A 586 30.76 -12.24 11.74
N GLN A 587 31.18 -11.49 12.78
CA GLN A 587 31.01 -10.04 12.83
C GLN A 587 31.74 -9.34 11.68
N ARG A 588 32.97 -9.71 11.38
CA ARG A 588 33.71 -9.18 10.20
C ARG A 588 33.07 -9.57 8.90
N SER A 589 32.49 -10.76 8.80
CA SER A 589 31.81 -11.21 7.61
C SER A 589 30.56 -10.37 7.33
N ILE A 590 29.77 -10.06 8.35
CA ILE A 590 28.59 -9.20 8.27
C ILE A 590 29.01 -7.75 7.95
N SER A 591 29.97 -7.18 8.69
CA SER A 591 30.47 -5.81 8.49
C SER A 591 31.11 -5.59 7.13
N SER A 592 31.58 -6.65 6.48
CA SER A 592 32.09 -6.57 5.11
C SER A 592 30.99 -6.35 4.06
N LYS A 593 29.72 -6.45 4.42
CA LYS A 593 28.57 -6.44 3.50
C LYS A 593 27.56 -5.35 3.76
N LEU A 594 27.40 -4.96 5.01
CA LEU A 594 26.48 -3.91 5.45
C LEU A 594 27.25 -2.69 5.93
N ARG A 595 26.54 -1.58 6.05
CA ARG A 595 27.03 -0.39 6.74
C ARG A 595 27.26 -0.67 8.22
N GLU A 596 28.24 -0.01 8.83
CA GLU A 596 28.70 -0.28 10.21
C GLU A 596 27.54 -0.28 11.22
N GLU A 597 26.64 0.68 11.12
CA GLU A 597 25.49 0.84 11.99
C GLU A 597 24.59 -0.40 11.97
N TRP A 598 24.15 -0.79 10.78
CA TRP A 598 23.23 -1.92 10.60
C TRP A 598 23.92 -3.28 10.79
N SER A 599 25.22 -3.35 10.56
CA SER A 599 25.99 -4.58 10.76
C SER A 599 26.11 -4.95 12.25
N ALA A 600 26.30 -3.95 13.12
CA ALA A 600 26.36 -4.18 14.57
C ALA A 600 24.98 -4.60 15.09
N GLU A 601 23.94 -3.89 14.71
CA GLU A 601 22.58 -4.20 15.14
C GLU A 601 22.10 -5.57 14.66
N PHE A 602 22.39 -5.93 13.40
CA PHE A 602 22.06 -7.25 12.89
C PHE A 602 22.88 -8.36 13.58
N PHE A 603 24.14 -8.12 13.91
CA PHE A 603 24.96 -9.06 14.66
C PHE A 603 24.39 -9.32 16.06
N ASP A 604 23.95 -8.25 16.75
CA ASP A 604 23.29 -8.37 18.05
C ASP A 604 21.98 -9.18 17.93
N PHE A 605 21.17 -8.92 16.87
CA PHE A 605 19.97 -9.69 16.61
C PHE A 605 20.26 -11.17 16.32
N TYR A 606 21.28 -11.48 15.54
CA TYR A 606 21.68 -12.85 15.22
C TYR A 606 22.12 -13.62 16.48
N ASN A 607 22.71 -12.95 17.45
CA ASN A 607 23.18 -13.54 18.72
C ASN A 607 22.14 -13.55 19.84
N LEU A 608 20.89 -13.12 19.58
CA LEU A 608 19.84 -13.19 20.60
C LEU A 608 19.62 -14.62 21.08
N PRO A 609 19.49 -14.86 22.40
CA PRO A 609 19.17 -16.17 22.92
C PRO A 609 17.78 -16.58 22.49
N THR A 610 17.65 -17.74 21.86
CA THR A 610 16.39 -18.29 21.36
C THR A 610 16.27 -19.76 21.77
N LEU A 611 15.05 -20.30 21.71
CA LEU A 611 14.82 -21.74 21.83
C LEU A 611 14.91 -22.38 20.45
N THR A 612 15.55 -23.54 20.39
CA THR A 612 15.55 -24.36 19.17
C THR A 612 14.28 -25.20 19.07
N SER A 613 13.93 -25.65 17.87
CA SER A 613 12.79 -26.55 17.64
C SER A 613 12.87 -27.84 18.46
N GLU A 614 14.11 -28.36 18.65
CA GLU A 614 14.36 -29.57 19.45
C GLU A 614 14.11 -29.33 20.95
N GLU A 615 14.50 -28.18 21.48
CA GLU A 615 14.28 -27.80 22.87
C GLU A 615 12.77 -27.62 23.16
N VAL A 616 12.05 -26.95 22.27
CA VAL A 616 10.59 -26.79 22.38
C VAL A 616 9.88 -28.15 22.33
N THR A 617 10.28 -29.04 21.42
CA THR A 617 9.72 -30.39 21.32
C THR A 617 9.99 -31.22 22.56
N LYS A 618 11.10 -30.98 23.26
CA LYS A 618 11.42 -31.64 24.56
C LYS A 618 10.68 -31.02 25.74
N GLY A 619 9.79 -30.07 25.52
CA GLY A 619 8.99 -29.42 26.56
C GLY A 619 9.69 -28.26 27.24
N MET A 620 10.83 -27.77 26.72
CA MET A 620 11.40 -26.52 27.19
C MET A 620 10.47 -25.36 26.86
N GLY A 621 10.13 -24.58 27.86
CA GLY A 621 9.20 -23.46 27.70
C GLY A 621 7.73 -23.79 27.93
N GLU A 622 7.34 -25.04 28.27
CA GLU A 622 5.94 -25.37 28.61
C GLU A 622 5.37 -24.52 29.74
N GLY A 623 6.21 -24.11 30.69
CA GLY A 623 5.84 -23.24 31.81
C GLY A 623 5.94 -21.75 31.52
N TYR A 624 6.38 -21.34 30.34
CA TYR A 624 6.52 -19.93 30.00
C TYR A 624 5.13 -19.27 29.92
N THR A 625 5.10 -18.03 30.41
CA THR A 625 3.97 -17.11 30.23
C THR A 625 4.40 -16.01 29.26
N GLN A 626 3.48 -15.18 28.80
CA GLN A 626 3.84 -14.01 28.00
C GLN A 626 4.85 -13.08 28.71
N ALA A 627 4.91 -13.13 30.05
CA ALA A 627 5.87 -12.36 30.84
C ALA A 627 7.30 -12.90 30.78
N ASP A 628 7.48 -14.18 30.44
CA ASP A 628 8.77 -14.86 30.33
C ASP A 628 9.38 -14.72 28.94
N LEU A 629 8.57 -14.29 27.95
CA LEU A 629 9.05 -13.95 26.62
C LEU A 629 9.62 -12.54 26.58
N PRO A 630 10.55 -12.27 25.67
CA PRO A 630 11.04 -10.92 25.46
C PRO A 630 9.91 -9.92 25.23
N ARG A 631 10.02 -8.74 25.81
CA ARG A 631 9.06 -7.65 25.58
C ARG A 631 9.33 -6.90 24.27
N ASP A 632 10.55 -6.97 23.82
CA ASP A 632 10.99 -6.34 22.58
C ASP A 632 10.49 -7.14 21.36
N ILE A 633 9.97 -6.44 20.38
CA ILE A 633 9.43 -7.05 19.16
C ILE A 633 10.52 -7.79 18.39
N SER A 634 11.73 -7.24 18.33
CA SER A 634 12.87 -7.85 17.63
C SER A 634 13.26 -9.18 18.25
N GLU A 635 13.31 -9.25 19.57
CA GLU A 635 13.61 -10.49 20.30
C GLU A 635 12.52 -11.55 20.06
N ARG A 636 11.24 -11.16 20.01
CA ARG A 636 10.14 -12.07 19.66
C ARG A 636 10.27 -12.63 18.25
N PHE A 637 10.64 -11.81 17.28
CA PHE A 637 10.91 -12.28 15.92
C PHE A 637 12.11 -13.24 15.86
N ALA A 638 13.16 -13.02 16.64
CA ALA A 638 14.28 -13.95 16.72
C ALA A 638 13.84 -15.31 17.25
N TYR A 639 13.00 -15.36 18.30
CA TYR A 639 12.44 -16.60 18.83
C TYR A 639 11.62 -17.34 17.77
N MET A 640 10.68 -16.66 17.12
CA MET A 640 9.85 -17.27 16.08
C MET A 640 10.69 -17.82 14.94
N THR A 641 11.66 -17.05 14.44
CA THR A 641 12.45 -17.46 13.28
C THR A 641 13.41 -18.61 13.60
N ALA A 642 13.89 -18.74 14.84
CA ALA A 642 14.66 -19.89 15.28
C ALA A 642 13.86 -21.22 15.19
N LEU A 643 12.53 -21.17 15.37
CA LEU A 643 11.66 -22.34 15.30
C LEU A 643 11.30 -22.76 13.86
N ILE A 644 11.58 -21.94 12.87
CA ILE A 644 11.29 -22.25 11.43
C ILE A 644 12.10 -23.46 10.94
N THR A 645 13.21 -23.79 11.60
CA THR A 645 14.04 -24.96 11.27
C THR A 645 13.40 -26.29 11.69
N ALA A 646 12.23 -26.28 12.33
CA ALA A 646 11.50 -27.48 12.75
C ALA A 646 11.28 -28.46 11.58
N ASP A 647 11.47 -29.74 11.85
CA ASP A 647 11.05 -30.79 10.94
C ASP A 647 9.54 -31.10 11.08
N GLU A 648 9.01 -32.00 10.22
CA GLU A 648 7.59 -32.36 10.21
C GLU A 648 7.11 -32.95 11.55
N THR A 649 8.01 -33.52 12.37
CA THR A 649 7.68 -34.08 13.68
C THR A 649 7.68 -33.04 14.79
N GLN A 650 8.33 -31.93 14.59
CA GLN A 650 8.52 -30.86 15.55
C GLN A 650 7.55 -29.68 15.34
N VAL A 651 7.01 -29.53 14.11
CA VAL A 651 6.19 -28.37 13.72
C VAL A 651 4.98 -28.14 14.62
N GLU A 652 4.31 -29.22 15.03
CA GLU A 652 3.12 -29.12 15.89
C GLU A 652 3.46 -28.51 17.25
N SER A 653 4.54 -29.00 17.88
CA SER A 653 5.03 -28.46 19.17
C SER A 653 5.47 -27.01 19.06
N CYS A 654 6.14 -26.64 17.97
CA CYS A 654 6.56 -25.27 17.72
C CYS A 654 5.37 -24.33 17.48
N ARG A 655 4.38 -24.76 16.69
CA ARG A 655 3.14 -24.01 16.48
C ARG A 655 2.37 -23.81 17.79
N GLU A 656 2.24 -24.87 18.60
CA GLU A 656 1.57 -24.78 19.90
C GLU A 656 2.31 -23.83 20.86
N PHE A 657 3.63 -23.84 20.87
CA PHE A 657 4.44 -22.89 21.63
C PHE A 657 4.16 -21.45 21.20
N ILE A 658 4.22 -21.15 19.89
CA ILE A 658 3.95 -19.82 19.34
C ILE A 658 2.51 -19.40 19.64
N ARG A 659 1.52 -20.27 19.40
CA ARG A 659 0.11 -20.00 19.69
C ARG A 659 -0.16 -19.65 21.16
N LYS A 660 0.55 -20.30 22.07
CA LYS A 660 0.36 -20.13 23.51
C LYS A 660 1.06 -18.89 24.05
N HIS A 661 2.19 -18.49 23.46
CA HIS A 661 3.09 -17.52 24.05
C HIS A 661 3.28 -16.25 23.23
N CYS A 662 2.93 -16.25 21.95
CA CYS A 662 3.07 -15.11 21.06
C CYS A 662 1.69 -14.62 20.59
N ASP A 663 1.65 -13.40 20.01
CA ASP A 663 0.46 -12.87 19.39
C ASP A 663 0.09 -13.69 18.13
N PRO A 664 -1.20 -13.77 17.76
CA PRO A 664 -1.67 -14.60 16.62
C PRO A 664 -0.95 -14.34 15.29
N GLU A 665 -0.48 -13.11 15.07
CA GLU A 665 0.27 -12.73 13.87
C GLU A 665 1.56 -13.55 13.69
N TYR A 666 2.25 -13.88 14.80
CA TYR A 666 3.49 -14.66 14.74
C TYR A 666 3.25 -16.09 14.29
N LEU A 667 2.10 -16.69 14.63
CA LEU A 667 1.77 -18.03 14.18
C LEU A 667 1.56 -18.08 12.66
N SER A 668 0.87 -17.10 12.11
CA SER A 668 0.66 -17.01 10.66
C SER A 668 1.98 -16.79 9.91
N ILE A 669 2.85 -15.94 10.43
CA ILE A 669 4.17 -15.72 9.89
C ILE A 669 5.00 -17.01 9.95
N TYR A 670 4.99 -17.71 11.08
CA TYR A 670 5.67 -18.99 11.23
C TYR A 670 5.19 -20.03 10.23
N ASP A 671 3.88 -20.21 10.07
CA ASP A 671 3.28 -21.17 9.15
C ASP A 671 3.75 -20.93 7.71
N ILE A 672 3.71 -19.68 7.26
CA ILE A 672 4.17 -19.28 5.92
C ILE A 672 5.67 -19.62 5.73
N TYR A 673 6.51 -19.27 6.71
CA TYR A 673 7.95 -19.49 6.61
C TYR A 673 8.33 -20.96 6.69
N TRP A 674 7.68 -21.71 7.58
CA TRP A 674 7.96 -23.13 7.73
C TRP A 674 7.55 -23.92 6.51
N ALA A 675 6.39 -23.62 5.95
CA ALA A 675 5.90 -24.27 4.73
C ALA A 675 6.73 -23.88 3.49
N GLY A 676 7.04 -22.59 3.34
CA GLY A 676 7.70 -22.09 2.12
C GLY A 676 6.89 -22.49 0.88
N ASN A 677 7.57 -22.98 -0.16
CA ASN A 677 6.95 -23.51 -1.39
C ASN A 677 6.85 -25.06 -1.40
N ASP A 678 6.88 -25.70 -0.25
CA ASP A 678 6.80 -27.16 -0.13
C ASP A 678 5.34 -27.58 0.07
N GLU A 679 4.74 -28.20 -0.95
CA GLU A 679 3.33 -28.63 -0.95
C GLU A 679 2.99 -29.56 0.23
N ARG A 680 3.89 -30.48 0.61
CA ARG A 680 3.66 -31.41 1.73
C ARG A 680 3.60 -30.66 3.05
N LYS A 681 4.48 -29.66 3.22
CA LYS A 681 4.46 -28.81 4.40
C LYS A 681 3.22 -27.93 4.43
N MET A 682 2.75 -27.45 3.28
CA MET A 682 1.50 -26.69 3.17
C MET A 682 0.31 -27.52 3.55
N GLU A 683 0.21 -28.76 3.03
CA GLU A 683 -0.83 -29.70 3.45
C GLU A 683 -0.80 -29.96 4.96
N LYS A 684 0.39 -30.15 5.52
CA LYS A 684 0.55 -30.34 6.96
C LYS A 684 0.08 -29.16 7.79
N ILE A 685 0.37 -27.93 7.36
CA ILE A 685 -0.15 -26.72 8.01
C ILE A 685 -1.67 -26.67 7.91
N SER A 686 -2.25 -26.98 6.77
CA SER A 686 -3.70 -27.00 6.55
C SER A 686 -4.37 -28.00 7.49
N GLU A 687 -3.83 -29.23 7.60
CA GLU A 687 -4.30 -30.23 8.56
C GLU A 687 -4.28 -29.73 10.01
N LEU A 688 -3.16 -29.11 10.42
CA LEU A 688 -3.00 -28.59 11.78
C LEU A 688 -3.91 -27.39 12.07
N GLN A 689 -4.25 -26.60 11.05
CA GLN A 689 -5.21 -25.52 11.16
C GLN A 689 -6.65 -26.04 11.29
N GLU A 690 -7.03 -27.05 10.51
CA GLU A 690 -8.34 -27.71 10.61
C GLU A 690 -8.53 -28.42 11.97
N MET A 691 -7.49 -29.10 12.46
CA MET A 691 -7.50 -29.72 13.79
C MET A 691 -7.67 -28.66 14.89
N SER A 692 -6.99 -27.54 14.79
CA SER A 692 -7.11 -26.42 15.74
C SER A 692 -8.52 -25.83 15.73
N LEU A 693 -9.12 -25.64 14.54
CA LEU A 693 -10.49 -25.14 14.39
C LEU A 693 -11.53 -26.11 14.96
N ALA A 694 -11.34 -27.41 14.73
CA ALA A 694 -12.23 -28.47 15.27
C ALA A 694 -12.21 -28.54 16.81
N LEU A 695 -11.05 -28.28 17.42
CA LEU A 695 -10.91 -28.23 18.87
C LEU A 695 -11.56 -26.98 19.50
N HIS A 696 -11.65 -25.89 18.78
CA HIS A 696 -12.22 -24.61 19.25
C HIS A 696 -13.72 -24.49 19.03
N THR A 697 -14.31 -25.17 18.05
CA THR A 697 -15.77 -25.18 17.82
C THR A 697 -16.57 -25.90 18.90
N GLY A 698 -15.91 -26.50 19.87
CA GLY A 698 -16.52 -27.17 21.03
C GLY A 698 -16.67 -26.32 22.30
N LYS A 699 -16.08 -25.13 22.40
CA LYS A 699 -16.16 -24.24 23.57
C LYS A 699 -15.95 -22.76 23.22
N GLU A 700 -17.01 -21.97 23.51
CA GLU A 700 -17.04 -20.52 23.69
C GLU A 700 -16.15 -19.69 22.77
N THR A 701 -16.71 -19.20 21.64
CA THR A 701 -16.04 -18.50 20.54
C THR A 701 -16.52 -17.06 20.33
N GLU A 702 -17.07 -16.36 21.34
CA GLU A 702 -17.63 -15.02 21.05
C GLU A 702 -16.69 -13.82 21.31
N GLU A 703 -15.60 -13.96 22.06
CA GLU A 703 -14.79 -12.79 22.48
C GLU A 703 -13.39 -12.69 21.83
N TYR A 704 -12.88 -13.76 21.19
CA TYR A 704 -11.57 -13.77 20.53
C TYR A 704 -11.62 -13.84 18.99
N ALA A 705 -12.81 -13.97 18.43
CA ALA A 705 -12.97 -14.25 16.99
C ALA A 705 -12.82 -13.00 16.10
N GLU A 706 -13.18 -11.81 16.59
CA GLU A 706 -13.20 -10.62 15.72
C GLU A 706 -11.83 -10.01 15.48
N ASP A 707 -10.94 -9.94 16.48
CA ASP A 707 -9.60 -9.36 16.33
C ASP A 707 -8.58 -10.35 15.73
N GLY A 708 -8.71 -11.63 16.03
CA GLY A 708 -7.85 -12.69 15.48
C GLY A 708 -8.15 -13.01 14.01
N ILE A 709 -9.42 -12.94 13.60
CA ILE A 709 -9.84 -13.19 12.21
C ILE A 709 -9.40 -12.07 11.28
N ALA A 710 -9.31 -10.82 11.73
CA ALA A 710 -8.85 -9.69 10.90
C ALA A 710 -7.34 -9.81 10.59
N ALA A 711 -6.51 -10.13 11.58
CA ALA A 711 -5.08 -10.37 11.37
C ALA A 711 -4.81 -11.64 10.53
N TYR A 712 -5.61 -12.69 10.73
CA TYR A 712 -5.57 -13.91 9.92
C TYR A 712 -6.00 -13.67 8.46
N THR A 713 -6.92 -12.73 8.23
CA THR A 713 -7.47 -12.48 6.89
C THR A 713 -6.46 -11.76 6.00
N ASP A 714 -5.65 -10.85 6.51
CA ASP A 714 -4.67 -10.11 5.72
C ASP A 714 -3.51 -10.99 5.25
N ILE A 715 -2.96 -11.81 6.15
CA ILE A 715 -1.84 -12.72 5.84
C ILE A 715 -2.37 -13.98 5.15
N GLY A 716 -3.52 -14.48 5.56
CA GLY A 716 -4.18 -15.63 4.94
C GLY A 716 -4.70 -15.36 3.53
N GLN A 717 -5.03 -14.10 3.17
CA GLN A 717 -5.39 -13.72 1.81
C GLN A 717 -4.17 -13.58 0.90
N MET A 718 -3.04 -13.10 1.42
CA MET A 718 -1.77 -13.15 0.69
C MET A 718 -1.39 -14.60 0.39
N TYR A 719 -1.62 -15.51 1.33
CA TYR A 719 -1.30 -16.93 1.20
C TYR A 719 -2.32 -17.69 0.33
N SER A 720 -3.61 -17.40 0.47
CA SER A 720 -4.67 -17.98 -0.37
C SER A 720 -4.55 -17.59 -1.85
N SER A 721 -4.06 -16.39 -2.14
CA SER A 721 -3.76 -16.00 -3.53
C SER A 721 -2.59 -16.78 -4.11
N TYR A 722 -1.66 -17.21 -3.26
CA TYR A 722 -0.50 -18.04 -3.61
C TYR A 722 -0.91 -19.50 -3.84
N LEU A 723 -1.70 -20.09 -2.93
CA LEU A 723 -2.18 -21.48 -3.00
C LEU A 723 -3.18 -21.72 -4.14
N THR A 724 -4.03 -20.75 -4.47
CA THR A 724 -5.02 -20.89 -5.57
C THR A 724 -4.38 -20.83 -6.95
N ARG A 725 -3.14 -20.40 -7.07
CA ARG A 725 -2.40 -20.39 -8.33
C ARG A 725 -1.89 -21.78 -8.70
N ASP A 726 -1.21 -22.46 -7.77
CA ASP A 726 -0.60 -23.79 -8.03
C ASP A 726 -1.63 -24.92 -8.12
N SER A 727 -2.69 -24.88 -7.30
CA SER A 727 -3.73 -25.92 -7.34
C SER A 727 -4.59 -25.90 -8.60
N LYS A 728 -4.68 -24.76 -9.30
CA LYS A 728 -5.40 -24.69 -10.60
C LYS A 728 -4.56 -25.21 -11.77
N GLU A 729 -3.24 -25.06 -11.71
CA GLU A 729 -2.34 -25.63 -12.73
C GLU A 729 -2.25 -27.15 -12.58
N VAL A 730 -2.13 -27.66 -11.36
CA VAL A 730 -2.10 -29.11 -11.10
C VAL A 730 -3.43 -29.79 -11.44
N MET A 731 -4.58 -29.19 -11.14
CA MET A 731 -5.88 -29.75 -11.51
C MET A 731 -6.17 -29.70 -13.02
N ASN A 732 -5.55 -28.78 -13.77
CA ASN A 732 -5.67 -28.78 -15.22
C ASN A 732 -4.78 -29.85 -15.88
N GLU A 733 -3.60 -30.15 -15.33
CA GLU A 733 -2.74 -31.21 -15.83
C GLU A 733 -3.28 -32.63 -15.55
N GLU A 734 -4.01 -32.83 -14.46
CA GLU A 734 -4.68 -34.12 -14.17
C GLU A 734 -5.92 -34.37 -15.05
N ASN A 735 -6.68 -33.32 -15.36
CA ASN A 735 -7.85 -33.41 -16.26
C ASN A 735 -7.48 -33.56 -17.75
N GLU A 736 -6.24 -33.27 -18.14
CA GLU A 736 -5.74 -33.55 -19.51
C GLU A 736 -5.11 -34.96 -19.66
N ARG A 737 -4.96 -35.69 -18.53
CA ARG A 737 -4.40 -37.08 -18.54
C ARG A 737 -5.46 -38.16 -18.32
N GLU A 738 -6.74 -37.81 -18.07
CA GLU A 738 -7.89 -38.72 -18.18
C GLU A 738 -8.65 -38.47 -19.51
#